data_267feaafe61cdc20a1031c7e76cee604
#
_entry.id   267feaafe61cdc20a1031c7e76cee604
#
_cell.length_a   1.000
_cell.length_b   1.000
_cell.length_c   1.000
_cell.angle_alpha   90.00
_cell.angle_beta   90.00
_cell.angle_gamma   90.00
#
_symmetry.space_group_name_H-M   'P 1'
#
loop_
_entity.id
_entity.type
_entity.pdbx_description
1 polymer ?
#
loop_
_entity_poly.entity_id
_entity_poly.type
_entity_poly.pdbx_seq_one_letter_code
_entity_poly.pdbx_strand_id
1 'polypeptide(L)'
;MLVAAAVVATCAAIGAAGAQDVAVDVENFRPDRGVEVSRDGETIAVRWPISPTDAGRLVLNLNADGPLIASLGLAGSATERPRPLLEDADLLTLITVGERAGDEKKPAGMSVFNTFFDSPAQRQHHDHLTRLSIDAVRISGRDGRATIEIDRVDAGPFSGRIAIHVYAGSRLMHVETILKTERDRVAYLYDTGLVAQKPNWKAIVWTDSEGRLHRDQTPRHISRAAEVRHRAIAAECAGGSIAVFPPPHQFFFPRDFTDNQSTVWFGRGDQALGQKSGFGIRQSLAGGGAYVPWYNAPPGTEQHLGAFFAITRGNGEEALRDALQFTRGDRFATIPGRVNFTSHWHMAVTTAALAEIKAGKPRTVPDFVKMFKDMNVNIVHLAEFHGDGHPRDPGPIRLDEMQAMFDECARLSEPNLLFLPGEEANVHFRPHAGGDPGHWLYLFPKPVAWTMRRGPDQPFRALDPARGVVYHVGNGDDMLRLLKDEHGLAWTAHPRIKASTFAPDVYRRDDFYSSDVWLGAAWKAMPADLSRPKLGERVLDLFNDMANWGPGPKYVLGEVDVFKLDHTHELYGHMNINYVKLDRIPKFGESWQPLLDALRGGRFFVTTGEVLLRDFTLGGLDSGATLDLAKTPTPELRVVLEWTFPPSFLEVISGDGAQVFRERVDLTSEEAFGSKTITLRPDLRGRRWLRVEAWDVAANGAFSQPVWIKPATTPR
;
A
#
# COMPACT_ATOMS: atom_id res chain seq x y z
N MET A 1 -12.72 85.16 -29.28
CA MET A 1 -11.90 84.92 -28.03
C MET A 1 -11.79 83.44 -27.88
N LEU A 2 -10.64 82.84 -28.25
CA LEU A 2 -10.31 81.45 -28.05
C LEU A 2 -9.73 81.31 -26.63
N VAL A 3 -10.20 80.29 -25.87
CA VAL A 3 -9.59 79.84 -24.68
C VAL A 3 -9.00 78.46 -24.96
N ALA A 4 -7.67 78.36 -24.92
CA ALA A 4 -6.94 77.13 -25.04
C ALA A 4 -6.89 76.40 -23.72
N ALA A 5 -7.35 75.15 -23.64
CA ALA A 5 -7.19 74.27 -22.51
C ALA A 5 -5.92 73.43 -22.70
N ALA A 6 -4.96 73.57 -21.79
CA ALA A 6 -3.76 72.73 -21.72
C ALA A 6 -4.09 71.36 -21.04
N VAL A 7 -3.87 70.31 -21.76
CA VAL A 7 -3.92 68.91 -21.18
C VAL A 7 -2.54 68.61 -20.65
N VAL A 8 -2.41 68.45 -19.35
CA VAL A 8 -1.21 67.92 -18.67
C VAL A 8 -1.31 66.42 -18.69
N ALA A 9 -0.47 65.76 -19.50
CA ALA A 9 -0.29 64.32 -19.48
C ALA A 9 0.64 63.93 -18.32
N THR A 10 0.08 63.33 -17.27
CA THR A 10 0.84 62.65 -16.21
C THR A 10 1.25 61.25 -16.72
N CYS A 11 2.50 61.10 -17.11
CA CYS A 11 3.12 59.80 -17.28
C CYS A 11 3.27 59.15 -15.91
N ALA A 12 2.40 58.19 -15.59
CA ALA A 12 2.66 57.25 -14.50
C ALA A 12 3.76 56.30 -14.97
N ALA A 13 4.93 56.39 -14.37
CA ALA A 13 5.98 55.38 -14.48
C ALA A 13 5.45 54.10 -13.83
N ILE A 14 5.13 53.12 -14.68
CA ILE A 14 4.96 51.73 -14.21
C ILE A 14 6.33 51.27 -13.79
N GLY A 15 6.61 51.31 -12.48
CA GLY A 15 7.80 50.69 -11.90
C GLY A 15 7.77 49.22 -12.25
N ALA A 16 8.81 48.75 -12.93
CA ALA A 16 9.09 47.34 -13.04
C ALA A 16 9.09 46.74 -11.62
N ALA A 17 8.19 45.84 -11.32
CA ALA A 17 8.27 45.06 -10.10
C ALA A 17 9.62 44.31 -10.16
N GLY A 18 10.56 44.72 -9.32
CA GLY A 18 11.86 44.05 -9.20
C GLY A 18 11.59 42.58 -8.88
N ALA A 19 12.28 41.70 -9.54
CA ALA A 19 12.28 40.28 -9.22
C ALA A 19 12.55 40.15 -7.71
N GLN A 20 11.59 39.60 -6.97
CA GLN A 20 11.72 39.38 -5.54
C GLN A 20 12.73 38.27 -5.37
N ASP A 21 13.86 38.55 -4.71
CA ASP A 21 14.93 37.54 -4.47
C ASP A 21 14.34 36.43 -3.61
N VAL A 22 14.24 35.19 -4.16
CA VAL A 22 13.64 34.04 -3.47
C VAL A 22 14.51 33.69 -2.26
N ALA A 23 13.92 33.65 -1.09
CA ALA A 23 14.59 33.27 0.13
C ALA A 23 14.94 31.75 0.08
N VAL A 24 16.24 31.45 0.25
CA VAL A 24 16.71 30.06 0.31
C VAL A 24 17.33 29.79 1.67
N ASP A 25 16.70 28.90 2.44
CA ASP A 25 17.15 28.45 3.76
C ASP A 25 17.87 27.09 3.61
N VAL A 26 19.11 27.01 4.07
CA VAL A 26 19.97 25.81 4.07
C VAL A 26 20.44 25.42 5.49
N GLU A 27 19.93 26.04 6.53
CA GLU A 27 20.43 25.87 7.91
C GLU A 27 20.35 24.41 8.40
N ASN A 28 19.35 23.67 7.93
CA ASN A 28 19.10 22.28 8.28
C ASN A 28 19.73 21.27 7.31
N PHE A 29 20.55 21.69 6.37
CA PHE A 29 21.28 20.81 5.46
C PHE A 29 22.71 20.59 5.94
N ARG A 30 23.13 19.34 5.94
CA ARG A 30 24.51 18.91 6.23
C ARG A 30 25.03 18.10 5.03
N PRO A 31 25.96 18.67 4.24
CA PRO A 31 26.54 17.94 3.13
C PRO A 31 27.38 16.76 3.65
N ASP A 32 27.00 15.58 3.28
CA ASP A 32 27.71 14.35 3.62
C ASP A 32 27.48 13.26 2.56
N ARG A 33 28.25 12.18 2.65
CA ARG A 33 28.18 11.03 1.75
C ARG A 33 28.07 11.41 0.25
N GLY A 34 28.66 12.55 -0.13
CA GLY A 34 28.71 13.03 -1.51
C GLY A 34 27.41 13.69 -2.01
N VAL A 35 26.44 13.94 -1.14
CA VAL A 35 25.29 14.79 -1.47
C VAL A 35 25.69 16.24 -1.29
N GLU A 36 25.55 17.02 -2.35
CA GLU A 36 25.97 18.41 -2.42
C GLU A 36 24.82 19.28 -2.92
N VAL A 37 24.67 20.47 -2.32
CA VAL A 37 23.74 21.50 -2.76
C VAL A 37 24.50 22.79 -2.95
N SER A 38 24.28 23.45 -4.07
CA SER A 38 24.87 24.76 -4.36
C SER A 38 23.82 25.69 -4.96
N ARG A 39 23.96 27.00 -4.67
CA ARG A 39 23.16 28.06 -5.27
C ARG A 39 24.04 28.89 -6.20
N ASP A 40 23.53 29.19 -7.38
CA ASP A 40 24.15 30.13 -8.33
C ASP A 40 23.06 31.05 -8.88
N GLY A 41 23.00 32.28 -8.36
CA GLY A 41 21.96 33.25 -8.67
C GLY A 41 20.54 32.71 -8.40
N GLU A 42 19.75 32.57 -9.45
CA GLU A 42 18.37 32.05 -9.42
C GLU A 42 18.30 30.52 -9.60
N THR A 43 19.41 29.81 -9.47
CA THR A 43 19.39 28.35 -9.60
C THR A 43 19.90 27.64 -8.35
N ILE A 44 19.33 26.46 -8.07
CA ILE A 44 19.80 25.52 -7.07
C ILE A 44 20.22 24.25 -7.78
N ALA A 45 21.46 23.82 -7.58
CA ALA A 45 21.94 22.55 -8.09
C ALA A 45 22.11 21.56 -6.94
N VAL A 46 21.56 20.37 -7.12
CA VAL A 46 21.69 19.23 -6.21
C VAL A 46 22.39 18.12 -6.92
N ARG A 47 23.45 17.59 -6.30
CA ARG A 47 24.22 16.43 -6.79
C ARG A 47 24.18 15.34 -5.73
N TRP A 48 23.93 14.10 -6.15
CA TRP A 48 23.95 12.94 -5.25
C TRP A 48 24.63 11.75 -5.93
N PRO A 49 25.49 10.99 -5.22
CA PRO A 49 26.13 9.81 -5.77
C PRO A 49 25.09 8.69 -5.96
N ILE A 50 25.17 8.00 -7.10
CA ILE A 50 24.35 6.82 -7.42
C ILE A 50 25.20 5.55 -7.27
N SER A 51 26.44 5.63 -7.74
CA SER A 51 27.44 4.57 -7.68
C SER A 51 28.84 5.20 -7.61
N PRO A 52 29.93 4.44 -7.47
CA PRO A 52 31.25 4.99 -7.51
C PRO A 52 31.58 5.78 -8.78
N THR A 53 30.88 5.51 -9.89
CA THR A 53 31.12 6.13 -11.19
C THR A 53 30.02 7.07 -11.66
N ASP A 54 28.84 7.04 -11.04
CA ASP A 54 27.69 7.82 -11.46
C ASP A 54 27.12 8.66 -10.33
N ALA A 55 26.67 9.87 -10.68
CA ALA A 55 25.92 10.76 -9.80
C ALA A 55 24.70 11.32 -10.54
N GLY A 56 23.61 11.52 -9.83
CA GLY A 56 22.48 12.32 -10.28
C GLY A 56 22.78 13.80 -10.11
N ARG A 57 22.26 14.63 -10.99
CA ARG A 57 22.31 16.09 -10.89
C ARG A 57 20.97 16.69 -11.28
N LEU A 58 20.37 17.43 -10.39
CA LEU A 58 19.16 18.21 -10.58
C LEU A 58 19.53 19.71 -10.48
N VAL A 59 19.07 20.52 -11.43
CA VAL A 59 19.15 21.97 -11.38
C VAL A 59 17.75 22.53 -11.42
N LEU A 60 17.39 23.23 -10.37
CA LEU A 60 16.11 23.94 -10.24
C LEU A 60 16.28 25.40 -10.59
N ASN A 61 15.33 25.96 -11.31
CA ASN A 61 15.22 27.37 -11.61
C ASN A 61 14.23 28.01 -10.66
N LEU A 62 14.63 29.05 -9.97
CA LEU A 62 13.81 29.80 -9.01
C LEU A 62 13.07 30.97 -9.65
N ASN A 63 13.31 31.24 -10.91
CA ASN A 63 12.57 32.25 -11.65
C ASN A 63 11.15 31.74 -12.00
N ALA A 64 10.13 32.43 -11.50
CA ALA A 64 8.75 32.04 -11.68
C ALA A 64 8.27 32.06 -13.16
N ASP A 65 8.97 32.75 -14.04
CA ASP A 65 8.61 32.85 -15.47
C ASP A 65 9.19 31.66 -16.30
N GLY A 66 10.05 30.84 -15.71
CA GLY A 66 10.70 29.69 -16.37
C GLY A 66 10.24 28.35 -15.84
N PRO A 67 10.59 27.24 -16.54
CA PRO A 67 10.36 25.89 -16.04
C PRO A 67 11.12 25.65 -14.73
N LEU A 68 10.49 24.96 -13.78
CA LEU A 68 11.11 24.64 -12.47
C LEU A 68 12.38 23.81 -12.62
N ILE A 69 12.39 22.80 -13.49
CA ILE A 69 13.54 21.94 -13.74
C ILE A 69 14.33 22.50 -14.91
N ALA A 70 15.41 23.25 -14.64
CA ALA A 70 16.32 23.72 -15.67
C ALA A 70 17.07 22.54 -16.30
N SER A 71 17.52 21.56 -15.49
CA SER A 71 18.03 20.28 -15.99
C SER A 71 17.97 19.17 -14.96
N LEU A 72 17.72 17.94 -15.41
CA LEU A 72 17.91 16.70 -14.64
C LEU A 72 18.76 15.75 -15.48
N GLY A 73 19.81 15.18 -14.90
CA GLY A 73 20.70 14.31 -15.66
C GLY A 73 21.65 13.48 -14.81
N LEU A 74 22.55 12.81 -15.52
CA LEU A 74 23.60 12.00 -14.95
C LEU A 74 24.94 12.69 -15.15
N ALA A 75 25.71 12.76 -14.09
CA ALA A 75 27.12 13.19 -14.11
C ALA A 75 27.98 11.97 -13.84
N GLY A 76 29.14 11.87 -14.55
CA GLY A 76 30.17 10.91 -14.22
C GLY A 76 31.03 11.39 -13.05
N SER A 77 32.35 11.15 -13.13
CA SER A 77 33.33 11.74 -12.19
C SER A 77 33.22 13.27 -12.17
N ALA A 78 33.73 13.91 -11.14
CA ALA A 78 33.68 15.38 -10.97
C ALA A 78 34.20 16.20 -12.19
N THR A 79 34.92 15.57 -13.11
CA THR A 79 35.47 16.18 -14.32
C THR A 79 34.63 15.94 -15.59
N GLU A 80 33.66 15.03 -15.57
CA GLU A 80 32.79 14.73 -16.72
C GLU A 80 31.64 15.75 -16.80
N ARG A 81 31.42 16.32 -18.01
CA ARG A 81 30.25 17.18 -18.22
C ARG A 81 28.95 16.40 -17.95
N PRO A 82 28.00 16.96 -17.18
CA PRO A 82 26.71 16.33 -16.98
C PRO A 82 26.01 16.03 -18.31
N ARG A 83 25.39 14.87 -18.41
CA ARG A 83 24.53 14.49 -19.55
C ARG A 83 23.08 14.75 -19.19
N PRO A 84 22.46 15.82 -19.67
CA PRO A 84 21.06 16.09 -19.36
C PRO A 84 20.17 14.99 -19.94
N LEU A 85 19.23 14.51 -19.11
CA LEU A 85 18.11 13.65 -19.50
C LEU A 85 16.89 14.54 -19.80
N LEU A 86 16.66 15.54 -18.95
CA LEU A 86 15.64 16.56 -19.15
C LEU A 86 16.26 17.94 -19.12
N GLU A 87 15.69 18.84 -19.90
CA GLU A 87 15.97 20.27 -19.89
C GLU A 87 14.63 21.01 -20.02
N ASP A 88 14.52 22.14 -19.35
CA ASP A 88 13.37 23.03 -19.39
C ASP A 88 12.02 22.30 -19.17
N ALA A 89 11.91 21.55 -18.09
CA ALA A 89 10.73 20.78 -17.72
C ALA A 89 10.08 21.28 -16.43
N ASP A 90 8.79 21.01 -16.30
CA ASP A 90 8.01 21.26 -15.09
C ASP A 90 7.53 19.95 -14.46
N LEU A 91 7.31 20.01 -13.16
CA LEU A 91 6.49 19.04 -12.45
C LEU A 91 5.02 19.39 -12.69
N LEU A 92 4.23 18.39 -13.05
CA LEU A 92 2.78 18.54 -13.16
C LEU A 92 2.15 17.71 -12.05
N THR A 93 1.23 18.30 -11.30
CA THR A 93 0.27 17.56 -10.48
C THR A 93 -1.12 18.10 -10.78
N LEU A 94 -2.02 17.20 -11.16
CA LEU A 94 -3.44 17.45 -11.38
C LEU A 94 -4.21 16.75 -10.26
N ILE A 95 -5.11 17.48 -9.60
CA ILE A 95 -5.96 16.91 -8.55
C ILE A 95 -7.41 16.95 -9.04
N THR A 96 -8.08 15.81 -9.03
CA THR A 96 -9.51 15.71 -9.20
C THR A 96 -10.18 15.71 -7.84
N VAL A 97 -10.94 16.76 -7.54
CA VAL A 97 -11.56 17.00 -6.23
C VAL A 97 -13.04 16.69 -6.30
N GLY A 98 -13.50 15.79 -5.44
CA GLY A 98 -14.89 15.45 -5.22
C GLY A 98 -15.27 15.59 -3.74
N GLU A 99 -16.51 15.26 -3.41
CA GLU A 99 -17.05 15.38 -2.06
C GLU A 99 -17.67 14.07 -1.59
N ARG A 100 -17.37 13.65 -0.35
CA ARG A 100 -18.00 12.52 0.32
C ARG A 100 -19.46 12.84 0.64
N ALA A 101 -20.34 11.83 0.58
CA ALA A 101 -21.74 11.97 1.00
C ALA A 101 -21.83 12.37 2.47
N GLY A 102 -22.87 13.13 2.81
CA GLY A 102 -23.19 13.52 4.19
C GLY A 102 -23.65 12.34 5.06
N ASP A 103 -23.78 12.60 6.35
CA ASP A 103 -23.98 11.58 7.40
C ASP A 103 -25.41 11.07 7.57
N GLU A 104 -26.37 11.49 6.73
CA GLU A 104 -27.81 11.23 6.94
C GLU A 104 -28.18 9.74 7.06
N LYS A 105 -27.30 8.82 6.69
CA LYS A 105 -27.54 7.37 6.74
C LYS A 105 -26.49 6.58 7.53
N LYS A 106 -25.59 7.25 8.26
CA LYS A 106 -24.48 6.59 8.94
C LYS A 106 -24.79 6.32 10.41
N PRO A 107 -24.28 5.22 10.99
CA PRO A 107 -24.33 5.00 12.42
C PRO A 107 -23.68 6.15 13.19
N ALA A 108 -24.24 6.47 14.36
CA ALA A 108 -23.71 7.52 15.22
C ALA A 108 -22.20 7.29 15.52
N GLY A 109 -21.39 8.33 15.39
CA GLY A 109 -19.95 8.28 15.63
C GLY A 109 -19.10 7.83 14.43
N MET A 110 -19.69 7.57 13.27
CA MET A 110 -18.97 7.19 12.06
C MET A 110 -18.57 8.45 11.27
N SER A 111 -17.30 8.68 11.09
CA SER A 111 -16.78 9.75 10.24
C SER A 111 -17.13 9.53 8.77
N VAL A 112 -17.39 10.61 8.02
CA VAL A 112 -17.54 10.58 6.55
C VAL A 112 -16.33 9.95 5.86
N PHE A 113 -15.16 10.09 6.46
CA PHE A 113 -13.91 9.51 5.96
C PHE A 113 -13.75 8.01 6.22
N ASN A 114 -14.72 7.35 6.86
CA ASN A 114 -14.80 5.90 6.98
C ASN A 114 -15.66 5.25 5.88
N THR A 115 -16.17 6.03 4.93
CA THR A 115 -17.06 5.54 3.88
C THR A 115 -16.24 5.05 2.69
N PHE A 116 -16.30 3.74 2.44
CA PHE A 116 -15.58 3.08 1.34
C PHE A 116 -16.35 3.07 0.03
N PHE A 117 -17.65 2.77 0.08
CA PHE A 117 -18.49 2.57 -1.10
C PHE A 117 -19.24 3.83 -1.51
N ASP A 118 -18.74 4.96 -1.11
CA ASP A 118 -19.23 6.24 -1.58
C ASP A 118 -18.57 6.58 -2.91
N SER A 119 -19.36 7.00 -3.89
CA SER A 119 -18.93 7.34 -5.25
C SER A 119 -18.88 8.85 -5.47
N PRO A 120 -17.83 9.56 -5.08
CA PRO A 120 -17.69 10.98 -5.41
C PRO A 120 -17.76 11.25 -6.93
N ALA A 121 -17.36 10.29 -7.77
CA ALA A 121 -17.44 10.41 -9.22
C ALA A 121 -18.86 10.53 -9.77
N GLN A 122 -19.88 10.04 -9.04
CA GLN A 122 -21.29 10.20 -9.40
C GLN A 122 -21.86 11.58 -9.02
N ARG A 123 -21.09 12.39 -8.31
CA ARG A 123 -21.40 13.77 -7.94
C ARG A 123 -20.49 14.73 -8.69
N GLN A 124 -20.75 16.01 -8.51
CA GLN A 124 -19.90 17.03 -9.11
C GLN A 124 -18.47 16.92 -8.58
N HIS A 125 -17.50 16.86 -9.48
CA HIS A 125 -16.08 16.90 -9.20
C HIS A 125 -15.39 17.87 -10.16
N HIS A 126 -14.21 18.36 -9.79
CA HIS A 126 -13.47 19.35 -10.55
C HIS A 126 -11.99 19.03 -10.56
N ASP A 127 -11.39 19.21 -11.71
CA ASP A 127 -9.95 19.11 -11.91
C ASP A 127 -9.27 20.43 -11.59
N HIS A 128 -8.19 20.36 -10.81
CA HIS A 128 -7.35 21.49 -10.45
C HIS A 128 -5.89 21.18 -10.76
N LEU A 129 -5.33 21.91 -11.69
CA LEU A 129 -3.90 21.88 -11.95
C LEU A 129 -3.18 22.66 -10.84
N THR A 130 -2.10 22.13 -10.30
CA THR A 130 -1.26 22.85 -9.35
C THR A 130 -0.61 24.07 -10.00
N ARG A 131 -0.60 25.16 -9.27
CA ARG A 131 0.13 26.40 -9.60
C ARG A 131 1.22 26.61 -8.59
N LEU A 132 2.45 26.67 -9.06
CA LEU A 132 3.62 26.93 -8.25
C LEU A 132 3.92 28.43 -8.27
N SER A 133 4.04 29.03 -7.08
CA SER A 133 4.63 30.34 -6.86
C SER A 133 5.85 30.13 -5.95
N ILE A 134 7.04 30.50 -6.42
CA ILE A 134 8.27 30.24 -5.66
C ILE A 134 8.48 31.41 -4.70
N ASP A 135 7.90 31.29 -3.50
CA ASP A 135 8.03 32.33 -2.46
C ASP A 135 9.27 32.08 -1.58
N ALA A 136 9.56 30.82 -1.26
CA ALA A 136 10.72 30.41 -0.48
C ALA A 136 11.15 28.97 -0.82
N VAL A 137 12.42 28.68 -0.59
CA VAL A 137 12.98 27.33 -0.69
C VAL A 137 13.67 26.95 0.60
N ARG A 138 13.34 25.80 1.16
CA ARG A 138 14.04 25.22 2.31
C ARG A 138 14.77 23.96 1.89
N ILE A 139 16.04 23.85 2.27
CA ILE A 139 16.86 22.69 2.01
C ILE A 139 17.27 22.08 3.33
N SER A 140 16.94 20.82 3.50
CA SER A 140 17.28 20.04 4.68
C SER A 140 17.87 18.68 4.29
N GLY A 141 18.48 18.01 5.24
CA GLY A 141 18.99 16.67 5.05
C GLY A 141 20.33 16.43 5.69
N ARG A 142 20.61 15.17 5.91
CA ARG A 142 21.83 14.60 6.48
C ARG A 142 21.92 13.13 6.09
N ASP A 143 23.01 12.47 6.43
CA ASP A 143 23.20 11.04 6.26
C ASP A 143 23.01 10.57 4.81
N GLY A 144 23.46 11.39 3.83
CA GLY A 144 23.37 11.09 2.42
C GLY A 144 21.98 11.37 1.81
N ARG A 145 21.17 12.21 2.44
CA ARG A 145 19.87 12.63 1.91
C ARG A 145 19.80 14.15 1.78
N ALA A 146 19.06 14.61 0.77
CA ALA A 146 18.65 16.01 0.68
C ALA A 146 17.15 16.08 0.33
N THR A 147 16.48 17.01 0.99
CA THR A 147 15.10 17.40 0.73
C THR A 147 15.05 18.87 0.38
N ILE A 148 14.47 19.18 -0.78
CA ILE A 148 14.26 20.54 -1.26
C ILE A 148 12.75 20.80 -1.22
N GLU A 149 12.30 21.64 -0.32
CA GLU A 149 10.91 22.09 -0.23
C GLU A 149 10.77 23.45 -0.89
N ILE A 150 9.79 23.59 -1.77
CA ILE A 150 9.50 24.80 -2.55
C ILE A 150 8.08 25.25 -2.22
N ASP A 151 7.94 26.40 -1.57
CA ASP A 151 6.69 27.08 -1.28
C ASP A 151 6.39 28.03 -2.45
N ARG A 152 5.20 28.25 -2.80
CA ARG A 152 3.84 27.89 -2.45
C ARG A 152 3.18 27.17 -3.63
N VAL A 153 2.37 26.17 -3.35
CA VAL A 153 1.54 25.49 -4.36
C VAL A 153 0.07 25.68 -4.01
N ASP A 154 -0.73 26.06 -5.02
CA ASP A 154 -2.18 26.20 -4.90
C ASP A 154 -2.87 25.27 -5.92
N ALA A 155 -3.94 24.57 -5.52
CA ALA A 155 -4.74 23.69 -6.37
C ALA A 155 -6.21 23.65 -5.90
N GLY A 156 -7.06 24.54 -6.43
CA GLY A 156 -8.45 24.66 -6.01
C GLY A 156 -8.60 24.93 -4.50
N PRO A 157 -9.22 24.03 -3.73
CA PRO A 157 -9.35 24.20 -2.28
C PRO A 157 -8.10 23.81 -1.48
N PHE A 158 -7.03 23.39 -2.14
CA PHE A 158 -5.79 22.94 -1.53
C PHE A 158 -4.69 24.00 -1.66
N SER A 159 -3.82 24.04 -0.65
CA SER A 159 -2.55 24.77 -0.70
C SER A 159 -1.44 23.97 -0.03
N GLY A 160 -0.19 24.25 -0.39
CA GLY A 160 0.95 23.54 0.18
C GLY A 160 2.27 23.83 -0.51
N ARG A 161 3.07 22.78 -0.72
CA ARG A 161 4.43 22.86 -1.25
C ARG A 161 4.78 21.65 -2.11
N ILE A 162 5.88 21.76 -2.86
CA ILE A 162 6.55 20.60 -3.51
C ILE A 162 7.75 20.24 -2.65
N ALA A 163 7.96 18.94 -2.43
CA ALA A 163 9.17 18.39 -1.84
C ALA A 163 9.87 17.45 -2.82
N ILE A 164 11.17 17.63 -3.00
CA ILE A 164 12.02 16.79 -3.85
C ILE A 164 13.09 16.15 -2.97
N HIS A 165 13.13 14.82 -2.94
CA HIS A 165 14.06 14.06 -2.12
C HIS A 165 15.03 13.29 -3.01
N VAL A 166 16.30 13.31 -2.64
CA VAL A 166 17.36 12.51 -3.26
C VAL A 166 18.11 11.71 -2.20
N TYR A 167 18.70 10.59 -2.61
CA TYR A 167 19.29 9.61 -1.70
C TYR A 167 20.63 9.14 -2.25
N ALA A 168 21.70 9.28 -1.48
CA ALA A 168 23.01 8.68 -1.82
C ALA A 168 22.88 7.17 -2.04
N GLY A 169 23.60 6.64 -3.01
CA GLY A 169 23.57 5.22 -3.37
C GLY A 169 22.30 4.81 -4.15
N SER A 170 21.45 5.77 -4.58
CA SER A 170 20.20 5.45 -5.27
C SER A 170 19.99 6.27 -6.54
N ARG A 171 19.35 5.64 -7.53
CA ARG A 171 18.88 6.30 -8.77
C ARG A 171 17.58 7.06 -8.56
N LEU A 172 16.96 6.94 -7.39
CA LEU A 172 15.66 7.51 -7.08
C LEU A 172 15.76 9.01 -6.80
N MET A 173 14.82 9.72 -7.39
CA MET A 173 14.35 10.99 -6.91
C MET A 173 12.87 10.80 -6.53
N HIS A 174 12.48 11.13 -5.31
CA HIS A 174 11.09 11.12 -4.87
C HIS A 174 10.56 12.53 -4.90
N VAL A 175 9.45 12.75 -5.56
CA VAL A 175 8.77 14.05 -5.63
C VAL A 175 7.41 13.90 -4.99
N GLU A 176 7.11 14.79 -4.07
CA GLU A 176 5.81 14.88 -3.41
C GLU A 176 5.22 16.28 -3.62
N THR A 177 3.97 16.34 -4.04
CA THR A 177 3.16 17.55 -3.91
C THR A 177 2.40 17.41 -2.60
N ILE A 178 2.81 18.15 -1.58
CA ILE A 178 2.26 18.08 -0.22
C ILE A 178 1.19 19.16 -0.09
N LEU A 179 -0.06 18.74 0.07
CA LEU A 179 -1.21 19.63 0.01
C LEU A 179 -2.14 19.41 1.20
N LYS A 180 -2.74 20.49 1.68
CA LYS A 180 -3.80 20.44 2.69
C LYS A 180 -4.98 21.31 2.31
N THR A 181 -6.14 21.00 2.85
CA THR A 181 -7.36 21.79 2.72
C THR A 181 -8.03 21.95 4.09
N GLU A 182 -8.71 23.07 4.31
CA GLU A 182 -9.56 23.26 5.48
C GLU A 182 -11.04 22.93 5.19
N ARG A 183 -11.35 22.59 3.93
CA ARG A 183 -12.70 22.21 3.51
C ARG A 183 -13.03 20.81 4.02
N ASP A 184 -14.23 20.65 4.58
CA ASP A 184 -14.71 19.34 5.05
C ASP A 184 -15.18 18.43 3.90
N ARG A 185 -15.25 17.13 4.15
CA ARG A 185 -15.73 16.06 3.27
C ARG A 185 -15.02 15.94 1.92
N VAL A 186 -13.83 16.47 1.80
CA VAL A 186 -13.07 16.42 0.55
C VAL A 186 -12.55 15.00 0.32
N ALA A 187 -12.76 14.53 -0.91
CA ALA A 187 -12.11 13.35 -1.48
C ALA A 187 -11.38 13.75 -2.76
N TYR A 188 -10.27 13.07 -3.08
CA TYR A 188 -9.48 13.43 -4.25
C TYR A 188 -8.82 12.21 -4.91
N LEU A 189 -8.46 12.41 -6.18
CA LEU A 189 -7.53 11.60 -6.95
C LEU A 189 -6.42 12.51 -7.45
N TYR A 190 -5.30 11.96 -7.87
CA TYR A 190 -4.22 12.76 -8.45
C TYR A 190 -3.51 12.07 -9.61
N ASP A 191 -3.07 12.90 -10.55
CA ASP A 191 -2.10 12.57 -11.59
C ASP A 191 -0.84 13.36 -11.32
N THR A 192 0.33 12.80 -11.57
CA THR A 192 1.58 13.54 -11.51
C THR A 192 2.59 13.04 -12.53
N GLY A 193 3.52 13.91 -12.93
CA GLY A 193 4.53 13.57 -13.92
C GLY A 193 5.38 14.77 -14.35
N LEU A 194 5.99 14.64 -15.49
CA LEU A 194 6.86 15.64 -16.10
C LEU A 194 6.23 16.19 -17.39
N VAL A 195 6.34 17.49 -17.58
CA VAL A 195 5.87 18.21 -18.78
C VAL A 195 6.91 19.17 -19.28
N ALA A 196 6.97 19.34 -20.60
CA ALA A 196 7.83 20.32 -21.23
C ALA A 196 7.16 20.95 -22.47
N GLN A 197 7.41 22.24 -22.70
CA GLN A 197 6.95 22.94 -23.90
C GLN A 197 7.67 22.40 -25.15
N LYS A 198 8.97 22.13 -25.02
CA LYS A 198 9.81 21.56 -26.06
C LYS A 198 10.49 20.32 -25.50
N PRO A 199 9.80 19.16 -25.52
CA PRO A 199 10.38 17.95 -24.93
C PRO A 199 11.65 17.52 -25.66
N ASN A 200 12.67 17.14 -24.89
CA ASN A 200 13.92 16.59 -25.41
C ASN A 200 13.95 15.05 -25.34
N TRP A 201 12.87 14.38 -24.91
CA TRP A 201 12.75 12.93 -25.03
C TRP A 201 12.35 12.51 -26.44
N LYS A 202 12.88 11.36 -26.87
CA LYS A 202 12.72 10.80 -28.23
C LYS A 202 11.60 9.78 -28.32
N ALA A 203 11.31 9.09 -27.23
CA ALA A 203 10.28 8.08 -27.16
C ALA A 203 9.73 7.94 -25.74
N ILE A 204 8.48 7.50 -25.65
CA ILE A 204 7.85 7.02 -24.42
C ILE A 204 7.75 5.50 -24.52
N VAL A 205 8.12 4.81 -23.42
CA VAL A 205 8.22 3.34 -23.35
C VAL A 205 7.40 2.83 -22.17
N TRP A 206 6.62 1.77 -22.38
CA TRP A 206 5.86 1.09 -21.33
C TRP A 206 5.62 -0.38 -21.70
N THR A 207 5.31 -1.19 -20.69
CA THR A 207 4.89 -2.59 -20.89
C THR A 207 3.39 -2.68 -20.68
N ASP A 208 2.62 -3.19 -21.65
CA ASP A 208 1.16 -3.33 -21.55
C ASP A 208 0.75 -4.51 -20.64
N SER A 209 -0.57 -4.67 -20.42
CA SER A 209 -1.15 -5.74 -19.60
C SER A 209 -0.79 -7.14 -20.09
N GLU A 210 -0.54 -7.31 -21.39
CA GLU A 210 -0.10 -8.57 -22.00
C GLU A 210 1.41 -8.83 -21.85
N GLY A 211 2.16 -7.89 -21.27
CA GLY A 211 3.60 -7.97 -21.13
C GLY A 211 4.38 -7.58 -22.38
N ARG A 212 3.76 -6.94 -23.38
CA ARG A 212 4.43 -6.46 -24.58
C ARG A 212 5.01 -5.08 -24.34
N LEU A 213 6.26 -4.91 -24.74
CA LEU A 213 6.95 -3.62 -24.69
C LEU A 213 6.46 -2.72 -25.84
N HIS A 214 6.00 -1.53 -25.49
CA HIS A 214 5.60 -0.47 -26.43
C HIS A 214 6.62 0.66 -26.42
N ARG A 215 6.78 1.29 -27.58
CA ARG A 215 7.65 2.45 -27.78
C ARG A 215 6.99 3.41 -28.75
N ASP A 216 6.56 4.54 -28.24
CA ASP A 216 5.95 5.61 -29.04
C ASP A 216 6.96 6.75 -29.25
N GLN A 217 7.37 6.94 -30.48
CA GLN A 217 8.35 7.98 -30.84
C GLN A 217 7.68 9.35 -30.82
N THR A 218 8.00 10.12 -29.79
CA THR A 218 7.50 11.49 -29.58
C THR A 218 6.00 11.61 -29.81
N PRO A 219 5.21 11.24 -28.83
CA PRO A 219 3.74 11.22 -28.96
C PRO A 219 3.21 12.54 -29.49
N ARG A 220 2.49 12.50 -30.61
CA ARG A 220 1.85 13.68 -31.25
C ARG A 220 0.36 13.75 -30.94
N HIS A 221 -0.20 12.72 -30.36
CA HIS A 221 -1.62 12.63 -30.02
C HIS A 221 -1.93 13.39 -28.73
N ILE A 222 -3.20 13.66 -28.54
CA ILE A 222 -3.74 14.19 -27.27
C ILE A 222 -3.37 13.24 -26.13
N SER A 223 -3.05 13.80 -24.95
CA SER A 223 -2.74 13.04 -23.75
C SER A 223 -3.79 11.96 -23.47
N ARG A 224 -3.33 10.74 -23.22
CA ARG A 224 -4.16 9.58 -22.93
C ARG A 224 -3.59 8.75 -21.80
N ALA A 225 -4.48 8.06 -21.08
CA ALA A 225 -4.09 6.98 -20.20
C ALA A 225 -3.68 5.75 -21.00
N ALA A 226 -2.77 4.94 -20.47
CA ALA A 226 -2.42 3.64 -21.01
C ALA A 226 -2.49 2.57 -19.94
N GLU A 227 -2.93 1.38 -20.35
CA GLU A 227 -2.91 0.19 -19.52
C GLU A 227 -1.49 -0.36 -19.48
N VAL A 228 -0.96 -0.53 -18.26
CA VAL A 228 0.40 -1.01 -18.05
C VAL A 228 0.44 -2.10 -16.99
N ARG A 229 1.35 -3.05 -17.17
CA ARG A 229 1.46 -4.20 -16.27
C ARG A 229 2.09 -3.85 -14.92
N HIS A 230 3.03 -2.91 -14.88
CA HIS A 230 3.90 -2.67 -13.73
C HIS A 230 3.87 -1.24 -13.21
N ARG A 231 2.81 -0.48 -13.43
CA ARG A 231 2.62 0.88 -12.91
C ARG A 231 3.69 1.89 -13.34
N ALA A 232 4.52 1.56 -14.30
CA ALA A 232 5.67 2.37 -14.70
C ALA A 232 5.62 2.80 -16.17
N ILE A 233 6.14 3.99 -16.44
CA ILE A 233 6.35 4.55 -17.76
C ILE A 233 7.73 5.19 -17.83
N ALA A 234 8.40 5.14 -18.98
CA ALA A 234 9.70 5.72 -19.15
C ALA A 234 9.78 6.65 -20.36
N ALA A 235 10.57 7.70 -20.25
CA ALA A 235 10.97 8.55 -21.37
C ALA A 235 12.42 8.29 -21.74
N GLU A 236 12.68 8.07 -23.04
CA GLU A 236 14.02 7.95 -23.59
C GLU A 236 14.54 9.30 -24.05
N CYS A 237 15.71 9.67 -23.56
CA CYS A 237 16.38 10.93 -23.85
C CYS A 237 17.73 10.68 -24.55
N ALA A 238 18.44 11.74 -24.94
CA ALA A 238 19.74 11.59 -25.61
C ALA A 238 20.82 11.01 -24.70
N GLY A 239 20.76 11.29 -23.39
CA GLY A 239 21.76 10.89 -22.40
C GLY A 239 21.44 9.64 -21.61
N GLY A 240 20.25 9.04 -21.82
CA GLY A 240 19.72 7.92 -21.04
C GLY A 240 18.20 7.98 -20.94
N SER A 241 17.61 7.48 -19.84
CA SER A 241 16.15 7.42 -19.66
C SER A 241 15.73 7.77 -18.25
N ILE A 242 14.45 8.15 -18.11
CA ILE A 242 13.79 8.41 -16.83
C ILE A 242 12.54 7.56 -16.76
N ALA A 243 12.42 6.70 -15.75
CA ALA A 243 11.19 6.02 -15.43
C ALA A 243 10.41 6.78 -14.36
N VAL A 244 9.08 6.80 -14.47
CA VAL A 244 8.14 7.36 -13.49
C VAL A 244 7.22 6.26 -13.02
N PHE A 245 7.07 6.13 -11.69
CA PHE A 245 6.20 5.13 -11.07
C PHE A 245 5.69 5.62 -9.70
N PRO A 246 4.54 5.14 -9.23
CA PRO A 246 3.98 5.56 -7.95
C PRO A 246 4.60 4.80 -6.78
N PRO A 247 4.38 5.25 -5.54
CA PRO A 247 4.51 4.41 -4.35
C PRO A 247 3.62 3.16 -4.53
N PRO A 248 4.18 1.92 -4.51
CA PRO A 248 3.51 0.75 -5.09
C PRO A 248 2.19 0.39 -4.39
N HIS A 249 2.10 0.58 -3.07
CA HIS A 249 0.93 0.17 -2.29
C HIS A 249 0.05 1.34 -1.82
N GLN A 250 0.46 2.57 -2.01
CA GLN A 250 -0.34 3.75 -1.68
C GLN A 250 -1.28 4.16 -2.81
N PHE A 251 -0.84 4.04 -4.06
CA PHE A 251 -1.50 4.62 -5.22
C PHE A 251 -2.79 3.90 -5.63
N PHE A 252 -2.99 2.65 -5.21
CA PHE A 252 -4.09 1.78 -5.64
C PHE A 252 -5.23 1.64 -4.62
N PHE A 253 -5.29 2.51 -3.65
CA PHE A 253 -6.36 2.50 -2.67
C PHE A 253 -7.72 2.88 -3.26
N PRO A 254 -8.84 2.40 -2.71
CA PRO A 254 -9.24 1.04 -2.40
C PRO A 254 -10.07 0.46 -3.54
N ARG A 255 -9.51 -0.45 -4.33
CA ARG A 255 -10.26 -1.09 -5.40
C ARG A 255 -10.50 -2.55 -5.07
N ASP A 256 -11.71 -2.91 -4.68
CA ASP A 256 -12.11 -4.30 -4.47
C ASP A 256 -12.46 -4.99 -5.80
N PHE A 257 -12.92 -4.20 -6.77
CA PHE A 257 -13.28 -4.68 -8.11
C PHE A 257 -12.55 -3.84 -9.11
N THR A 258 -11.61 -4.35 -9.88
CA THR A 258 -11.28 -3.54 -11.03
C THR A 258 -10.07 -3.89 -11.82
N ASP A 259 -10.15 -3.55 -13.05
CA ASP A 259 -9.05 -3.20 -13.93
C ASP A 259 -8.51 -1.81 -13.56
N ASN A 260 -7.35 -1.70 -12.95
CA ASN A 260 -6.69 -0.43 -12.65
C ASN A 260 -5.39 -0.25 -13.37
N GLN A 261 -5.28 -0.80 -14.56
CA GLN A 261 -4.03 -0.77 -15.29
C GLN A 261 -3.85 0.46 -16.18
N SER A 262 -4.85 1.32 -16.31
CA SER A 262 -4.70 2.65 -16.92
C SER A 262 -4.06 3.62 -15.92
N THR A 263 -2.89 3.25 -15.40
CA THR A 263 -2.23 3.95 -14.30
C THR A 263 -1.12 4.89 -14.73
N VAL A 264 -0.88 5.02 -16.02
CA VAL A 264 0.06 5.99 -16.60
C VAL A 264 -0.60 6.82 -17.68
N TRP A 265 -0.02 7.99 -17.95
CA TRP A 265 -0.46 8.86 -19.04
C TRP A 265 0.74 9.41 -19.81
N PHE A 266 0.52 9.75 -21.08
CA PHE A 266 1.48 10.43 -21.92
C PHE A 266 0.79 11.09 -23.11
N GLY A 267 1.40 12.12 -23.67
CA GLY A 267 0.86 12.79 -24.84
C GLY A 267 1.20 14.27 -24.87
N ARG A 268 0.50 14.96 -25.75
CA ARG A 268 0.65 16.39 -25.99
C ARG A 268 -0.73 17.06 -26.00
N GLY A 269 -0.84 18.18 -25.30
CA GLY A 269 -2.01 19.05 -25.37
C GLY A 269 -3.31 18.37 -24.91
N ASP A 270 -3.76 18.70 -23.74
CA ASP A 270 -5.12 18.56 -23.27
C ASP A 270 -5.47 19.81 -22.45
N GLN A 271 -6.64 19.82 -21.78
CA GLN A 271 -7.02 20.98 -20.98
C GLN A 271 -6.02 21.31 -19.85
N ALA A 272 -5.37 20.29 -19.28
CA ALA A 272 -4.37 20.47 -18.23
C ALA A 272 -2.99 20.86 -18.77
N LEU A 273 -2.60 20.31 -19.93
CA LEU A 273 -1.26 20.48 -20.49
C LEU A 273 -1.10 21.71 -21.39
N GLY A 274 -2.20 22.26 -21.92
CA GLY A 274 -2.14 23.30 -22.97
C GLY A 274 -1.38 22.78 -24.18
N GLN A 275 -0.25 23.41 -24.53
CA GLN A 275 0.61 22.99 -25.65
C GLN A 275 1.80 22.13 -25.22
N LYS A 276 1.96 21.86 -23.91
CA LYS A 276 3.06 21.05 -23.38
C LYS A 276 2.87 19.57 -23.74
N SER A 277 3.96 18.83 -23.78
CA SER A 277 3.97 17.37 -23.84
C SER A 277 4.41 16.83 -22.48
N GLY A 278 3.92 15.65 -22.10
CA GLY A 278 4.26 15.07 -20.81
C GLY A 278 4.03 13.58 -20.72
N PHE A 279 4.42 13.03 -19.58
CA PHE A 279 4.21 11.64 -19.18
C PHE A 279 4.26 11.51 -17.67
N GLY A 280 3.57 10.51 -17.12
CA GLY A 280 3.53 10.31 -15.68
C GLY A 280 2.55 9.22 -15.26
N ILE A 281 2.22 9.23 -13.98
CA ILE A 281 1.24 8.32 -13.36
C ILE A 281 -0.13 9.00 -13.28
N ARG A 282 -1.20 8.17 -13.32
CA ARG A 282 -2.60 8.62 -13.34
C ARG A 282 -3.50 7.71 -12.53
N GLN A 283 -4.40 8.31 -11.75
CA GLN A 283 -5.56 7.62 -11.19
C GLN A 283 -6.79 7.90 -12.05
N SER A 284 -7.22 6.89 -12.80
CA SER A 284 -8.34 7.06 -13.73
C SER A 284 -9.69 7.06 -13.01
N LEU A 285 -10.61 7.94 -13.44
CA LEU A 285 -12.04 7.88 -13.13
C LEU A 285 -12.75 6.76 -13.89
N ALA A 286 -12.15 6.22 -14.95
CA ALA A 286 -12.73 5.16 -15.76
C ALA A 286 -12.78 3.83 -14.97
N GLY A 287 -13.81 3.04 -15.21
CA GLY A 287 -14.00 1.74 -14.57
C GLY A 287 -14.72 1.83 -13.22
N GLY A 288 -15.97 1.54 -13.18
CA GLY A 288 -16.63 1.02 -12.01
C GLY A 288 -17.18 1.93 -10.93
N GLY A 289 -17.54 3.16 -11.23
CA GLY A 289 -18.47 3.92 -10.37
C GLY A 289 -18.14 3.96 -8.88
N ALA A 290 -18.75 3.08 -8.08
CA ALA A 290 -18.62 3.05 -6.63
C ALA A 290 -17.21 2.68 -6.11
N TYR A 291 -16.38 2.09 -6.96
CA TYR A 291 -15.10 1.50 -6.54
C TYR A 291 -13.87 2.28 -7.04
N VAL A 292 -14.06 3.51 -7.51
CA VAL A 292 -12.94 4.41 -7.83
C VAL A 292 -12.19 4.78 -6.55
N PRO A 293 -10.85 4.68 -6.52
CA PRO A 293 -10.05 4.82 -5.29
C PRO A 293 -9.85 6.27 -4.88
N TRP A 294 -10.87 6.89 -4.33
CA TRP A 294 -10.79 8.24 -3.81
C TRP A 294 -10.11 8.28 -2.45
N TYR A 295 -9.04 9.07 -2.34
CA TYR A 295 -8.46 9.39 -1.04
C TYR A 295 -9.30 10.43 -0.30
N ASN A 296 -9.22 10.39 1.02
CA ASN A 296 -9.78 11.43 1.87
C ASN A 296 -8.76 12.54 2.11
N ALA A 297 -9.26 13.76 2.30
CA ALA A 297 -8.46 14.87 2.81
C ALA A 297 -9.14 15.48 4.04
N PRO A 298 -8.97 14.90 5.24
CA PRO A 298 -9.49 15.50 6.47
C PRO A 298 -8.95 16.93 6.65
N PRO A 299 -9.78 17.89 7.11
CA PRO A 299 -9.37 19.27 7.28
C PRO A 299 -8.07 19.43 8.07
N GLY A 300 -7.17 20.27 7.57
CA GLY A 300 -5.89 20.57 8.20
C GLY A 300 -4.81 19.46 8.08
N THR A 301 -5.11 18.32 7.44
CA THR A 301 -4.11 17.25 7.27
C THR A 301 -3.33 17.41 5.96
N GLU A 302 -2.01 17.29 6.03
CA GLU A 302 -1.14 17.29 4.85
C GLU A 302 -1.24 15.96 4.13
N GLN A 303 -1.49 16.00 2.81
CA GLN A 303 -1.57 14.86 1.94
C GLN A 303 -0.34 14.82 1.05
N HIS A 304 0.39 13.71 1.03
CA HIS A 304 1.65 13.50 0.30
C HIS A 304 1.38 12.80 -1.03
N LEU A 305 1.23 13.57 -2.09
CA LEU A 305 0.95 13.06 -3.44
C LEU A 305 2.27 12.74 -4.12
N GLY A 306 2.75 11.53 -3.96
CA GLY A 306 4.11 11.11 -4.33
C GLY A 306 4.23 10.43 -5.68
N ALA A 307 5.39 10.60 -6.32
CA ALA A 307 5.87 9.78 -7.43
C ALA A 307 7.39 9.62 -7.35
N PHE A 308 7.88 8.47 -7.79
CA PHE A 308 9.30 8.17 -7.92
C PHE A 308 9.76 8.35 -9.36
N PHE A 309 10.96 8.89 -9.51
CA PHE A 309 11.66 9.05 -10.77
C PHE A 309 12.97 8.30 -10.68
N ALA A 310 13.18 7.31 -11.54
CA ALA A 310 14.45 6.56 -11.61
C ALA A 310 15.22 6.97 -12.87
N ILE A 311 16.45 7.44 -12.70
CA ILE A 311 17.32 7.91 -13.78
C ILE A 311 18.36 6.85 -14.14
N THR A 312 18.57 6.60 -15.45
CA THR A 312 19.55 5.60 -15.93
C THR A 312 20.26 6.07 -17.20
N ARG A 313 21.47 5.57 -17.45
CA ARG A 313 22.16 5.74 -18.74
C ARG A 313 21.58 4.87 -19.84
N GLY A 314 20.80 3.85 -19.48
CA GLY A 314 20.20 2.90 -20.38
C GLY A 314 19.02 3.45 -21.18
N ASN A 315 18.45 2.60 -22.01
CA ASN A 315 17.23 2.91 -22.77
C ASN A 315 15.97 2.82 -21.88
N GLY A 316 14.79 3.06 -22.45
CA GLY A 316 13.52 3.05 -21.71
C GLY A 316 13.17 1.69 -21.10
N GLU A 317 13.51 0.60 -21.76
CA GLU A 317 13.31 -0.76 -21.22
C GLU A 317 14.18 -1.00 -19.99
N GLU A 318 15.44 -0.53 -20.03
CA GLU A 318 16.35 -0.61 -18.86
C GLU A 318 15.84 0.27 -17.72
N ALA A 319 15.30 1.45 -18.01
CA ALA A 319 14.69 2.32 -17.00
C ALA A 319 13.48 1.68 -16.33
N LEU A 320 12.59 1.02 -17.09
CA LEU A 320 11.47 0.26 -16.55
C LEU A 320 11.97 -0.90 -15.67
N ARG A 321 13.01 -1.60 -16.11
CA ARG A 321 13.62 -2.70 -15.34
C ARG A 321 14.26 -2.21 -14.05
N ASP A 322 14.96 -1.07 -14.09
CA ASP A 322 15.55 -0.44 -12.91
C ASP A 322 14.46 -0.03 -11.90
N ALA A 323 13.34 0.53 -12.37
CA ALA A 323 12.19 0.83 -11.52
C ALA A 323 11.59 -0.43 -10.86
N LEU A 324 11.47 -1.52 -11.60
CA LEU A 324 10.93 -2.78 -11.08
C LEU A 324 11.84 -3.49 -10.07
N GLN A 325 13.13 -3.15 -9.99
CA GLN A 325 14.00 -3.70 -8.95
C GLN A 325 13.50 -3.34 -7.55
N PHE A 326 12.88 -2.17 -7.39
CA PHE A 326 12.35 -1.72 -6.10
C PHE A 326 11.18 -2.57 -5.57
N THR A 327 10.42 -3.22 -6.46
CA THR A 327 9.38 -4.19 -6.13
C THR A 327 9.82 -5.64 -6.39
N ARG A 328 11.13 -5.89 -6.55
CA ARG A 328 11.69 -7.22 -6.88
C ARG A 328 11.11 -7.81 -8.17
N GLY A 329 10.72 -6.96 -9.13
CA GLY A 329 10.01 -7.37 -10.34
C GLY A 329 8.58 -7.80 -10.08
N ASP A 330 7.90 -7.19 -9.09
CA ASP A 330 6.57 -7.57 -8.58
C ASP A 330 6.52 -9.03 -8.09
N ARG A 331 7.55 -9.42 -7.34
CA ARG A 331 7.69 -10.80 -6.82
C ARG A 331 8.02 -10.80 -5.34
N PHE A 332 7.41 -11.73 -4.62
CA PHE A 332 7.72 -11.97 -3.22
C PHE A 332 8.99 -12.81 -3.06
N ALA A 333 9.89 -12.39 -2.20
CA ALA A 333 11.16 -13.06 -1.97
C ALA A 333 10.96 -14.45 -1.35
N THR A 334 11.77 -15.41 -1.72
CA THR A 334 11.86 -16.68 -1.00
C THR A 334 12.68 -16.49 0.27
N ILE A 335 12.13 -16.90 1.43
CA ILE A 335 12.80 -16.84 2.72
C ILE A 335 12.97 -18.27 3.25
N PRO A 336 14.20 -18.76 3.47
CA PRO A 336 14.41 -20.10 4.00
C PRO A 336 13.65 -20.33 5.31
N GLY A 337 12.99 -21.49 5.46
CA GLY A 337 12.20 -21.84 6.62
C GLY A 337 10.88 -21.09 6.79
N ARG A 338 10.48 -20.34 5.73
CA ARG A 338 9.19 -19.64 5.68
C ARG A 338 8.48 -19.88 4.35
N VAL A 339 7.18 -19.97 4.44
CA VAL A 339 6.26 -20.05 3.30
C VAL A 339 5.42 -18.78 3.29
N ASN A 340 5.23 -18.19 2.13
CA ASN A 340 4.36 -17.03 2.05
C ASN A 340 2.89 -17.44 1.85
N PHE A 341 1.99 -16.71 2.49
CA PHE A 341 0.56 -16.95 2.58
C PHE A 341 -0.20 -15.64 2.38
N THR A 342 -1.13 -15.62 1.46
CA THR A 342 -2.06 -14.50 1.24
C THR A 342 -3.49 -14.93 1.53
N SER A 343 -4.33 -14.00 1.98
CA SER A 343 -5.69 -14.29 2.43
C SER A 343 -6.69 -13.31 1.84
N HIS A 344 -7.95 -13.73 1.79
CA HIS A 344 -9.11 -12.93 1.46
C HIS A 344 -9.24 -12.61 -0.04
N TRP A 345 -9.43 -13.68 -0.83
CA TRP A 345 -9.61 -13.60 -2.27
C TRP A 345 -11.00 -14.09 -2.68
N HIS A 346 -11.81 -13.21 -3.29
CA HIS A 346 -13.11 -13.52 -3.88
C HIS A 346 -12.95 -13.58 -5.39
N MET A 347 -12.76 -14.76 -5.95
CA MET A 347 -12.40 -14.89 -7.36
C MET A 347 -13.49 -15.51 -8.21
N ALA A 348 -14.67 -15.75 -7.65
CA ALA A 348 -15.80 -16.42 -8.33
C ALA A 348 -15.41 -17.76 -9.01
N VAL A 349 -14.40 -18.45 -8.46
CA VAL A 349 -13.88 -19.75 -8.94
C VAL A 349 -14.97 -20.78 -8.95
N THR A 350 -15.72 -20.86 -7.87
CA THR A 350 -16.83 -21.82 -7.71
C THR A 350 -17.92 -21.59 -8.73
N THR A 351 -18.36 -20.36 -8.93
CA THR A 351 -19.42 -20.02 -9.88
C THR A 351 -19.01 -20.32 -11.32
N ALA A 352 -17.76 -19.99 -11.69
CA ALA A 352 -17.21 -20.28 -13.00
C ALA A 352 -17.13 -21.79 -13.25
N ALA A 353 -16.62 -22.56 -12.28
CA ALA A 353 -16.54 -24.02 -12.36
C ALA A 353 -17.92 -24.67 -12.53
N LEU A 354 -18.92 -24.25 -11.74
CA LEU A 354 -20.29 -24.76 -11.85
C LEU A 354 -20.91 -24.43 -13.21
N ALA A 355 -20.65 -23.24 -13.77
CA ALA A 355 -21.13 -22.85 -15.08
C ALA A 355 -20.50 -23.71 -16.19
N GLU A 356 -19.20 -24.00 -16.13
CA GLU A 356 -18.51 -24.89 -17.08
C GLU A 356 -19.04 -26.34 -16.99
N ILE A 357 -19.20 -26.86 -15.77
CA ILE A 357 -19.76 -28.21 -15.54
C ILE A 357 -21.17 -28.31 -16.13
N LYS A 358 -22.05 -27.36 -15.84
CA LYS A 358 -23.42 -27.29 -16.34
C LYS A 358 -23.47 -27.21 -17.87
N ALA A 359 -22.52 -26.50 -18.47
CA ALA A 359 -22.42 -26.37 -19.93
C ALA A 359 -21.73 -27.57 -20.62
N GLY A 360 -21.25 -28.57 -19.87
CA GLY A 360 -20.49 -29.69 -20.41
C GLY A 360 -19.15 -29.28 -21.05
N LYS A 361 -18.59 -28.14 -20.63
CA LYS A 361 -17.33 -27.62 -21.14
C LYS A 361 -16.13 -28.15 -20.34
N PRO A 362 -14.95 -28.25 -20.96
CA PRO A 362 -13.71 -28.51 -20.24
C PRO A 362 -13.47 -27.42 -19.19
N ARG A 363 -12.94 -27.80 -18.04
CA ARG A 363 -12.56 -26.88 -16.97
C ARG A 363 -11.32 -26.08 -17.37
N THR A 364 -11.42 -24.79 -17.43
CA THR A 364 -10.31 -23.88 -17.74
C THR A 364 -9.41 -23.66 -16.52
N VAL A 365 -8.15 -23.28 -16.75
CA VAL A 365 -7.28 -22.77 -15.68
C VAL A 365 -7.40 -21.26 -15.69
N PRO A 366 -7.92 -20.66 -14.60
CA PRO A 366 -8.07 -19.21 -14.54
C PRO A 366 -6.71 -18.48 -14.57
N ASP A 367 -6.70 -17.28 -15.12
CA ASP A 367 -5.49 -16.44 -15.27
C ASP A 367 -4.78 -16.14 -13.93
N PHE A 368 -5.53 -16.00 -12.85
CA PHE A 368 -4.96 -15.71 -11.54
C PHE A 368 -3.97 -16.78 -11.05
N VAL A 369 -4.11 -18.03 -11.50
CA VAL A 369 -3.15 -19.11 -11.16
C VAL A 369 -1.76 -18.75 -11.68
N LYS A 370 -1.68 -18.27 -12.92
CA LYS A 370 -0.42 -17.77 -13.50
C LYS A 370 0.07 -16.52 -12.77
N MET A 371 -0.81 -15.60 -12.44
CA MET A 371 -0.44 -14.35 -11.74
C MET A 371 0.17 -14.63 -10.37
N PHE A 372 -0.41 -15.52 -9.56
CA PHE A 372 0.19 -15.92 -8.28
C PHE A 372 1.54 -16.62 -8.43
N LYS A 373 1.69 -17.45 -9.47
CA LYS A 373 2.98 -18.10 -9.78
C LYS A 373 4.03 -17.08 -10.20
N ASP A 374 3.68 -16.13 -11.05
CA ASP A 374 4.59 -15.06 -11.49
C ASP A 374 5.07 -14.23 -10.30
N MET A 375 4.21 -13.95 -9.33
CA MET A 375 4.54 -13.22 -8.10
C MET A 375 5.24 -14.08 -7.04
N ASN A 376 5.45 -15.38 -7.28
CA ASN A 376 6.03 -16.32 -6.32
C ASN A 376 5.21 -16.46 -5.03
N VAL A 377 3.88 -16.49 -5.14
CA VAL A 377 2.97 -16.78 -4.03
C VAL A 377 2.88 -18.29 -3.81
N ASN A 378 2.90 -18.73 -2.54
CA ASN A 378 2.90 -20.14 -2.17
C ASN A 378 1.53 -20.66 -1.73
N ILE A 379 0.81 -19.91 -0.91
CA ILE A 379 -0.48 -20.31 -0.37
C ILE A 379 -1.48 -19.18 -0.54
N VAL A 380 -2.64 -19.47 -1.12
CA VAL A 380 -3.75 -18.55 -1.37
C VAL A 380 -4.99 -19.05 -0.64
N HIS A 381 -5.50 -18.26 0.30
CA HIS A 381 -6.74 -18.52 1.01
C HIS A 381 -7.89 -17.78 0.34
N LEU A 382 -8.85 -18.54 -0.17
CA LEU A 382 -10.05 -18.03 -0.80
C LEU A 382 -11.08 -17.59 0.26
N ALA A 383 -11.99 -16.71 -0.14
CA ALA A 383 -13.09 -16.22 0.68
C ALA A 383 -14.41 -16.22 -0.12
N GLU A 384 -14.67 -17.34 -0.83
CA GLU A 384 -15.64 -17.43 -1.94
C GLU A 384 -17.09 -17.14 -1.55
N PHE A 385 -17.53 -17.41 -0.33
CA PHE A 385 -18.95 -17.39 0.03
C PHE A 385 -19.51 -16.01 0.43
N HIS A 386 -18.96 -14.94 -0.18
CA HIS A 386 -19.44 -13.58 0.03
C HIS A 386 -19.50 -12.80 -1.30
N GLY A 387 -20.42 -11.85 -1.40
CA GLY A 387 -20.52 -10.93 -2.53
C GLY A 387 -20.89 -11.58 -3.85
N ASP A 388 -20.19 -11.21 -4.91
CA ASP A 388 -20.54 -11.58 -6.29
C ASP A 388 -20.11 -12.99 -6.69
N GLY A 389 -19.30 -13.63 -5.88
CA GLY A 389 -18.75 -14.94 -6.19
C GLY A 389 -19.72 -16.07 -6.05
N HIS A 390 -20.85 -15.86 -5.33
CA HIS A 390 -21.57 -17.01 -4.81
C HIS A 390 -23.05 -16.74 -4.52
N PRO A 391 -23.94 -17.68 -4.87
CA PRO A 391 -25.34 -17.63 -4.43
C PRO A 391 -25.44 -17.66 -2.90
N ARG A 392 -26.39 -16.87 -2.37
CA ARG A 392 -26.60 -16.72 -0.92
C ARG A 392 -27.59 -17.76 -0.38
N ASP A 393 -27.35 -19.04 -0.64
CA ASP A 393 -28.17 -20.10 -0.05
C ASP A 393 -27.54 -20.62 1.24
N PRO A 394 -28.20 -20.45 2.39
CA PRO A 394 -27.69 -20.94 3.66
C PRO A 394 -27.84 -22.45 3.86
N GLY A 395 -28.54 -23.15 2.96
CA GLY A 395 -28.97 -24.54 3.10
C GLY A 395 -28.25 -25.52 2.16
N PRO A 396 -28.99 -26.53 1.59
CA PRO A 396 -28.40 -27.65 0.85
C PRO A 396 -27.67 -27.28 -0.43
N ILE A 397 -28.10 -26.25 -1.16
CA ILE A 397 -27.45 -25.80 -2.41
C ILE A 397 -26.01 -25.37 -2.13
N ARG A 398 -25.76 -24.76 -0.98
CA ARG A 398 -24.44 -24.39 -0.50
C ARG A 398 -23.47 -25.56 -0.46
N LEU A 399 -23.92 -26.75 -0.13
CA LEU A 399 -23.06 -27.95 -0.06
C LEU A 399 -22.52 -28.36 -1.41
N ASP A 400 -23.32 -28.23 -2.49
CA ASP A 400 -22.85 -28.49 -3.87
C ASP A 400 -21.82 -27.46 -4.30
N GLU A 401 -22.02 -26.22 -3.90
CA GLU A 401 -21.11 -25.12 -4.18
C GLU A 401 -19.79 -25.25 -3.41
N MET A 402 -19.85 -25.63 -2.14
CA MET A 402 -18.65 -25.92 -1.35
C MET A 402 -17.85 -27.08 -1.95
N GLN A 403 -18.54 -28.15 -2.40
CA GLN A 403 -17.86 -29.26 -3.05
C GLN A 403 -17.16 -28.81 -4.34
N ALA A 404 -17.80 -27.97 -5.16
CA ALA A 404 -17.19 -27.41 -6.35
C ALA A 404 -15.96 -26.55 -6.01
N MET A 405 -16.01 -25.76 -4.93
CA MET A 405 -14.85 -25.01 -4.44
C MET A 405 -13.71 -25.93 -4.00
N PHE A 406 -14.02 -27.01 -3.26
CA PHE A 406 -13.01 -27.97 -2.81
C PHE A 406 -12.34 -28.66 -4.01
N ASP A 407 -13.14 -29.08 -5.00
CA ASP A 407 -12.65 -29.72 -6.21
C ASP A 407 -11.77 -28.78 -7.04
N GLU A 408 -12.12 -27.48 -7.13
CA GLU A 408 -11.32 -26.50 -7.84
C GLU A 408 -10.02 -26.17 -7.09
N CYS A 409 -10.05 -25.99 -5.79
CA CYS A 409 -8.85 -25.80 -5.01
C CYS A 409 -7.90 -27.00 -5.15
N ALA A 410 -8.44 -28.22 -5.13
CA ALA A 410 -7.66 -29.44 -5.36
C ALA A 410 -7.03 -29.47 -6.75
N ARG A 411 -7.82 -29.14 -7.78
CA ARG A 411 -7.41 -29.17 -9.19
C ARG A 411 -6.35 -28.11 -9.52
N LEU A 412 -6.48 -26.92 -8.95
CA LEU A 412 -5.60 -25.77 -9.23
C LEU A 412 -4.33 -25.76 -8.38
N SER A 413 -4.30 -26.54 -7.29
CA SER A 413 -3.13 -26.63 -6.41
C SER A 413 -1.99 -27.42 -7.08
N GLU A 414 -0.79 -26.90 -6.92
CA GLU A 414 0.47 -27.46 -7.44
C GLU A 414 1.50 -27.54 -6.29
N PRO A 415 2.65 -28.21 -6.46
CA PRO A 415 3.64 -28.37 -5.38
C PRO A 415 4.11 -27.06 -4.72
N ASN A 416 4.14 -25.97 -5.49
CA ASN A 416 4.62 -24.65 -5.02
C ASN A 416 3.51 -23.59 -4.89
N LEU A 417 2.25 -23.98 -5.13
CA LEU A 417 1.08 -23.10 -5.05
C LEU A 417 -0.13 -23.88 -4.54
N LEU A 418 -0.54 -23.63 -3.31
CA LEU A 418 -1.68 -24.26 -2.66
C LEU A 418 -2.85 -23.28 -2.58
N PHE A 419 -4.02 -23.68 -3.10
CA PHE A 419 -5.28 -22.97 -2.89
C PHE A 419 -6.02 -23.59 -1.72
N LEU A 420 -6.37 -22.79 -0.73
CA LEU A 420 -7.13 -23.18 0.44
C LEU A 420 -8.56 -22.68 0.32
N PRO A 421 -9.56 -23.58 0.39
CA PRO A 421 -10.96 -23.17 0.46
C PRO A 421 -11.23 -22.48 1.79
N GLY A 422 -11.86 -21.32 1.72
CA GLY A 422 -12.27 -20.53 2.87
C GLY A 422 -13.45 -19.65 2.55
N GLU A 423 -13.86 -18.88 3.52
CA GLU A 423 -15.07 -18.08 3.44
C GLU A 423 -14.91 -16.76 4.17
N GLU A 424 -15.57 -15.73 3.67
CA GLU A 424 -15.91 -14.54 4.42
C GLU A 424 -17.40 -14.61 4.81
N ALA A 425 -17.69 -15.20 5.97
CA ALA A 425 -19.06 -15.36 6.45
C ALA A 425 -19.44 -14.25 7.44
N ASN A 426 -20.64 -13.68 7.24
CA ASN A 426 -21.11 -12.51 8.00
C ASN A 426 -22.20 -12.90 8.99
N VAL A 427 -22.17 -14.12 9.52
CA VAL A 427 -23.28 -14.70 10.24
C VAL A 427 -22.84 -15.40 11.52
N HIS A 428 -23.79 -15.58 12.43
CA HIS A 428 -23.75 -16.41 13.63
C HIS A 428 -23.16 -15.77 14.87
N PHE A 429 -22.20 -14.85 14.80
CA PHE A 429 -21.80 -14.08 15.97
C PHE A 429 -22.69 -12.85 16.13
N ARG A 430 -22.88 -12.38 17.36
CA ARG A 430 -23.90 -11.40 17.71
C ARG A 430 -23.92 -10.19 16.78
N PRO A 431 -25.10 -9.85 16.22
CA PRO A 431 -25.25 -8.55 15.57
C PRO A 431 -25.10 -7.45 16.61
N HIS A 432 -24.37 -6.39 16.27
CA HIS A 432 -24.22 -5.23 17.15
C HIS A 432 -25.52 -4.46 17.23
N ALA A 433 -25.77 -3.83 18.37
CA ALA A 433 -26.86 -2.88 18.50
C ALA A 433 -26.64 -1.73 17.49
N GLY A 434 -27.42 -1.74 16.42
CA GLY A 434 -27.44 -0.67 15.42
C GLY A 434 -26.72 -0.92 14.10
N GLY A 435 -26.29 -2.14 13.75
CA GLY A 435 -25.64 -2.31 12.47
C GLY A 435 -25.17 -3.68 12.04
N ASP A 436 -24.34 -3.66 11.04
CA ASP A 436 -23.67 -4.79 10.45
C ASP A 436 -22.79 -5.50 11.51
N PRO A 437 -22.88 -6.83 11.66
CA PRO A 437 -22.10 -7.59 12.63
C PRO A 437 -20.59 -7.58 12.32
N GLY A 438 -20.15 -7.03 11.21
CA GLY A 438 -18.79 -7.14 10.68
C GLY A 438 -18.61 -8.42 9.87
N HIS A 439 -17.45 -8.52 9.25
CA HIS A 439 -17.06 -9.64 8.42
C HIS A 439 -16.02 -10.50 9.12
N TRP A 440 -16.12 -11.83 8.95
CA TRP A 440 -15.19 -12.81 9.52
C TRP A 440 -14.69 -13.78 8.47
N LEU A 441 -13.42 -14.14 8.56
CA LEU A 441 -12.83 -15.16 7.73
C LEU A 441 -12.66 -16.45 8.52
N TYR A 442 -12.85 -17.58 7.84
CA TYR A 442 -12.71 -18.92 8.40
C TYR A 442 -11.70 -19.73 7.61
N LEU A 443 -10.88 -20.49 8.32
CA LEU A 443 -9.96 -21.44 7.73
C LEU A 443 -9.96 -22.73 8.56
N PHE A 444 -10.14 -23.88 7.88
CA PHE A 444 -10.06 -25.21 8.48
C PHE A 444 -8.79 -25.95 8.01
N PRO A 445 -8.30 -26.95 8.77
CA PRO A 445 -7.10 -27.69 8.38
C PRO A 445 -7.32 -28.70 7.24
N LYS A 446 -8.53 -28.79 6.73
CA LYS A 446 -9.03 -29.64 5.62
C LYS A 446 -10.33 -29.06 5.10
N PRO A 447 -10.85 -29.52 3.94
CA PRO A 447 -12.22 -29.21 3.52
C PRO A 447 -13.25 -29.62 4.60
N VAL A 448 -14.17 -28.71 4.96
CA VAL A 448 -15.24 -28.93 5.95
C VAL A 448 -16.54 -28.50 5.35
N ALA A 449 -17.49 -29.43 5.22
CA ALA A 449 -18.81 -29.15 4.68
C ALA A 449 -19.77 -28.69 5.81
N TRP A 450 -20.41 -27.53 5.63
CA TRP A 450 -21.34 -26.98 6.60
C TRP A 450 -22.42 -26.10 5.98
N THR A 451 -23.58 -26.01 6.63
CA THR A 451 -24.66 -25.11 6.26
C THR A 451 -24.82 -23.99 7.26
N MET A 452 -25.27 -22.82 6.82
CA MET A 452 -25.53 -21.64 7.67
C MET A 452 -26.92 -21.68 8.31
N ARG A 453 -27.56 -22.84 8.38
CA ARG A 453 -28.90 -23.02 8.95
C ARG A 453 -29.00 -24.34 9.65
N ARG A 454 -29.66 -24.32 10.83
CA ARG A 454 -29.95 -25.50 11.60
C ARG A 454 -31.40 -25.40 12.06
N GLY A 455 -32.23 -26.40 11.66
CA GLY A 455 -33.61 -26.51 12.13
C GLY A 455 -33.72 -26.97 13.60
N PRO A 456 -34.87 -26.80 14.26
CA PRO A 456 -35.03 -27.15 15.68
C PRO A 456 -34.69 -28.61 16.00
N ASP A 457 -35.02 -29.53 15.12
CA ASP A 457 -34.80 -30.98 15.29
C ASP A 457 -33.56 -31.49 14.50
N GLN A 458 -32.83 -30.58 13.87
CA GLN A 458 -31.71 -30.95 13.05
C GLN A 458 -30.47 -31.11 13.93
N PRO A 459 -29.76 -32.27 13.86
CA PRO A 459 -28.53 -32.46 14.62
C PRO A 459 -27.46 -31.50 14.14
N PHE A 460 -26.62 -31.02 15.06
CA PHE A 460 -25.47 -30.18 14.72
C PHE A 460 -24.51 -30.84 13.72
N ARG A 461 -24.38 -32.15 13.78
CA ARG A 461 -23.52 -32.96 12.92
C ARG A 461 -24.32 -34.14 12.37
N ALA A 462 -24.24 -34.34 11.05
CA ALA A 462 -24.89 -35.46 10.38
C ALA A 462 -23.92 -36.12 9.36
N LEU A 463 -24.18 -37.37 9.01
CA LEU A 463 -23.47 -38.06 7.95
C LEU A 463 -24.25 -37.93 6.65
N ASP A 464 -23.67 -37.27 5.65
CA ASP A 464 -24.17 -37.23 4.29
C ASP A 464 -23.48 -38.32 3.46
N PRO A 465 -24.24 -39.15 2.72
CA PRO A 465 -23.67 -40.28 1.95
C PRO A 465 -22.66 -39.84 0.89
N ALA A 466 -22.79 -38.65 0.32
CA ALA A 466 -21.93 -38.14 -0.75
C ALA A 466 -20.76 -37.30 -0.23
N ARG A 467 -20.92 -36.61 0.91
CA ARG A 467 -19.99 -35.59 1.40
C ARG A 467 -19.33 -35.94 2.73
N GLY A 468 -19.72 -37.07 3.34
CA GLY A 468 -19.21 -37.42 4.65
C GLY A 468 -19.88 -36.61 5.76
N VAL A 469 -19.08 -36.06 6.69
CA VAL A 469 -19.63 -35.27 7.80
C VAL A 469 -20.03 -33.89 7.31
N VAL A 470 -21.28 -33.50 7.60
CA VAL A 470 -21.84 -32.18 7.36
C VAL A 470 -22.25 -31.57 8.71
N TYR A 471 -21.88 -30.31 8.91
CA TYR A 471 -22.26 -29.53 10.08
C TYR A 471 -23.42 -28.60 9.75
N HIS A 472 -24.36 -28.45 10.68
CA HIS A 472 -25.48 -27.51 10.58
C HIS A 472 -25.30 -26.44 11.64
N VAL A 473 -24.99 -25.22 11.22
CA VAL A 473 -24.67 -24.08 12.09
C VAL A 473 -25.82 -23.11 12.08
N GLY A 474 -26.50 -22.95 13.22
CA GLY A 474 -27.68 -22.09 13.35
C GLY A 474 -27.44 -20.82 14.16
N ASN A 475 -26.33 -20.75 14.89
CA ASN A 475 -26.00 -19.63 15.77
C ASN A 475 -24.49 -19.57 16.09
N GLY A 476 -24.08 -18.60 16.90
CA GLY A 476 -22.68 -18.39 17.29
C GLY A 476 -22.08 -19.53 18.10
N ASP A 477 -22.86 -20.21 18.94
CA ASP A 477 -22.39 -21.33 19.73
C ASP A 477 -22.07 -22.55 18.84
N ASP A 478 -22.95 -22.81 17.86
CA ASP A 478 -22.72 -23.84 16.85
C ASP A 478 -21.44 -23.54 16.04
N MET A 479 -21.23 -22.26 15.66
CA MET A 479 -20.03 -21.87 14.90
C MET A 479 -18.75 -22.01 15.73
N LEU A 480 -18.79 -21.58 16.98
CA LEU A 480 -17.65 -21.75 17.90
C LEU A 480 -17.34 -23.23 18.15
N ARG A 481 -18.39 -24.05 18.26
CA ARG A 481 -18.26 -25.51 18.38
C ARG A 481 -17.64 -26.11 17.11
N LEU A 482 -18.10 -25.73 15.92
CA LEU A 482 -17.53 -26.19 14.64
C LEU A 482 -16.03 -25.89 14.55
N LEU A 483 -15.64 -24.63 14.87
CA LEU A 483 -14.24 -24.22 14.86
C LEU A 483 -13.40 -25.06 15.83
N LYS A 484 -13.93 -25.36 17.02
CA LYS A 484 -13.25 -26.21 18.02
C LYS A 484 -13.14 -27.67 17.59
N ASP A 485 -14.27 -28.25 17.13
CA ASP A 485 -14.34 -29.66 16.74
C ASP A 485 -13.44 -29.98 15.52
N GLU A 486 -13.31 -29.02 14.60
CA GLU A 486 -12.50 -29.15 13.37
C GLU A 486 -11.15 -28.40 13.44
N HIS A 487 -10.74 -27.93 14.63
CA HIS A 487 -9.48 -27.22 14.85
C HIS A 487 -9.26 -26.01 13.93
N GLY A 488 -10.34 -25.38 13.50
CA GLY A 488 -10.33 -24.22 12.61
C GLY A 488 -9.84 -22.94 13.31
N LEU A 489 -9.69 -21.90 12.50
CA LEU A 489 -9.41 -20.53 12.93
C LEU A 489 -10.43 -19.57 12.32
N ALA A 490 -10.71 -18.49 13.06
CA ALA A 490 -11.47 -17.36 12.57
C ALA A 490 -10.79 -16.04 12.96
N TRP A 491 -11.05 -14.99 12.19
CA TRP A 491 -10.55 -13.64 12.49
C TRP A 491 -11.44 -12.58 11.84
N THR A 492 -11.37 -11.35 12.37
CA THR A 492 -12.07 -10.19 11.80
C THR A 492 -11.43 -9.77 10.48
N ALA A 493 -12.21 -9.70 9.41
CA ALA A 493 -11.82 -9.14 8.13
C ALA A 493 -11.83 -7.60 8.20
N HIS A 494 -10.90 -6.94 7.49
CA HIS A 494 -10.77 -5.47 7.35
C HIS A 494 -11.30 -4.68 8.55
N PRO A 495 -10.76 -4.90 9.77
CA PRO A 495 -11.27 -4.35 11.02
C PRO A 495 -11.17 -2.82 11.05
N ARG A 496 -12.12 -2.17 11.74
CA ARG A 496 -12.25 -0.71 11.85
C ARG A 496 -12.46 0.01 10.52
N ILE A 497 -12.78 -0.73 9.46
CA ILE A 497 -13.08 -0.19 8.12
C ILE A 497 -14.23 -0.98 7.47
N LYS A 498 -14.81 -0.47 6.40
CA LYS A 498 -15.89 -1.11 5.63
C LYS A 498 -17.05 -1.59 6.54
N ALA A 499 -17.55 -2.79 6.30
CA ALA A 499 -18.58 -3.42 7.11
C ALA A 499 -18.10 -3.78 8.54
N SER A 500 -16.81 -3.82 8.79
CA SER A 500 -16.22 -4.09 10.11
C SER A 500 -15.79 -2.83 10.87
N THR A 501 -16.42 -1.68 10.61
CA THR A 501 -16.03 -0.37 11.19
C THR A 501 -15.89 -0.37 12.70
N PHE A 502 -16.73 -1.13 13.41
CA PHE A 502 -16.72 -1.23 14.87
C PHE A 502 -16.15 -2.55 15.40
N ALA A 503 -15.70 -3.42 14.52
CA ALA A 503 -15.15 -4.73 14.87
C ALA A 503 -13.62 -4.67 14.96
N PRO A 504 -13.00 -5.43 15.88
CA PRO A 504 -13.59 -6.29 16.92
C PRO A 504 -13.95 -5.57 18.23
N ASP A 505 -13.86 -4.24 18.29
CA ASP A 505 -13.99 -3.45 19.52
C ASP A 505 -15.29 -3.76 20.29
N VAL A 506 -16.39 -3.95 19.56
CA VAL A 506 -17.73 -4.15 20.15
C VAL A 506 -17.96 -5.54 20.74
N TYR A 507 -17.21 -6.56 20.30
CA TYR A 507 -17.33 -7.93 20.81
C TYR A 507 -16.05 -8.46 21.51
N ARG A 508 -15.09 -7.58 21.83
CA ARG A 508 -13.85 -7.96 22.54
C ARG A 508 -14.05 -8.62 23.91
N ARG A 509 -15.28 -8.55 24.47
CA ARG A 509 -15.63 -9.16 25.75
C ARG A 509 -16.46 -10.44 25.61
N ASP A 510 -16.80 -10.83 24.39
CA ASP A 510 -17.58 -12.02 24.12
C ASP A 510 -16.70 -13.29 24.22
N ASP A 511 -17.29 -14.41 24.62
CA ASP A 511 -16.56 -15.66 24.89
C ASP A 511 -15.82 -16.19 23.64
N PHE A 512 -16.41 -16.01 22.45
CA PHE A 512 -15.75 -16.45 21.22
C PHE A 512 -14.46 -15.68 20.95
N TYR A 513 -14.43 -14.37 21.27
CA TYR A 513 -13.25 -13.54 21.08
C TYR A 513 -12.07 -13.98 21.97
N SER A 514 -12.35 -14.42 23.20
CA SER A 514 -11.33 -14.93 24.12
C SER A 514 -10.86 -16.35 23.79
N SER A 515 -11.57 -17.06 22.92
CA SER A 515 -11.22 -18.41 22.49
C SER A 515 -9.92 -18.45 21.68
N ASP A 516 -9.20 -19.57 21.73
CA ASP A 516 -7.98 -19.84 20.97
C ASP A 516 -8.23 -20.11 19.48
N VAL A 517 -9.49 -20.35 19.07
CA VAL A 517 -9.88 -20.47 17.66
C VAL A 517 -10.09 -19.09 17.02
N TRP A 518 -10.21 -18.02 17.82
CA TRP A 518 -10.28 -16.65 17.33
C TRP A 518 -8.87 -16.03 17.30
N LEU A 519 -8.30 -15.95 16.08
CA LEU A 519 -6.92 -15.51 15.88
C LEU A 519 -6.71 -14.04 16.24
N GLY A 520 -7.69 -13.17 15.88
CA GLY A 520 -7.61 -11.72 16.05
C GLY A 520 -8.22 -10.99 14.87
N ALA A 521 -7.40 -10.33 14.05
CA ALA A 521 -7.86 -9.49 12.98
C ALA A 521 -6.93 -9.56 11.75
N ALA A 522 -7.35 -8.93 10.65
CA ALA A 522 -6.55 -8.85 9.44
C ALA A 522 -6.17 -7.40 9.09
N TRP A 523 -4.97 -7.22 8.57
CA TRP A 523 -4.46 -5.94 8.09
C TRP A 523 -4.61 -5.85 6.58
N LYS A 524 -5.50 -4.97 6.13
CA LYS A 524 -5.57 -4.54 4.75
C LYS A 524 -4.67 -3.31 4.61
N ALA A 525 -3.61 -3.42 3.81
CA ALA A 525 -2.63 -2.37 3.62
C ALA A 525 -3.21 -1.23 2.76
N MET A 526 -4.14 -0.48 3.33
CA MET A 526 -4.83 0.59 2.62
C MET A 526 -4.62 1.94 3.31
N PRO A 527 -4.17 2.98 2.59
CA PRO A 527 -4.25 4.34 3.10
C PRO A 527 -5.67 4.88 2.97
N ALA A 528 -6.28 5.35 4.06
CA ALA A 528 -7.53 6.09 3.99
C ALA A 528 -7.30 7.50 3.40
N ASP A 529 -6.13 8.04 3.65
CA ASP A 529 -5.57 9.29 3.13
C ASP A 529 -4.05 9.15 3.01
N LEU A 530 -3.38 10.10 2.42
CA LEU A 530 -1.93 10.10 2.22
C LEU A 530 -1.18 10.94 3.26
N SER A 531 -1.73 11.09 4.47
CA SER A 531 -1.09 11.90 5.54
C SER A 531 -0.12 11.11 6.42
N ARG A 532 -0.03 9.79 6.25
CA ARG A 532 0.71 8.92 7.17
C ARG A 532 1.88 8.21 6.50
N PRO A 533 3.01 8.08 7.20
CA PRO A 533 4.18 7.37 6.69
C PRO A 533 4.07 5.84 6.80
N LYS A 534 2.88 5.32 7.14
CA LYS A 534 2.59 3.91 7.33
C LYS A 534 1.28 3.54 6.67
N LEU A 535 1.23 2.41 6.00
CA LEU A 535 0.00 1.86 5.47
C LEU A 535 -0.86 1.24 6.56
N GLY A 536 -2.18 1.39 6.45
CA GLY A 536 -3.14 0.72 7.32
C GLY A 536 -2.94 0.99 8.82
N GLU A 537 -2.47 2.18 9.21
CA GLU A 537 -2.13 2.55 10.60
C GLU A 537 -3.29 2.29 11.57
N ARG A 538 -4.54 2.50 11.14
CA ARG A 538 -5.74 2.22 11.95
C ARG A 538 -5.80 0.77 12.45
N VAL A 539 -5.38 -0.19 11.64
CA VAL A 539 -5.32 -1.60 12.04
C VAL A 539 -4.08 -1.89 12.86
N LEU A 540 -2.97 -1.20 12.62
CA LEU A 540 -1.77 -1.31 13.47
C LEU A 540 -2.04 -0.77 14.89
N ASP A 541 -2.85 0.27 15.02
CA ASP A 541 -3.33 0.75 16.33
C ASP A 541 -4.27 -0.25 16.98
N LEU A 542 -5.21 -0.83 16.22
CA LEU A 542 -6.02 -1.94 16.73
C LEU A 542 -5.16 -3.12 17.22
N PHE A 543 -4.07 -3.43 16.53
CA PHE A 543 -3.16 -4.49 16.94
C PHE A 543 -2.57 -4.24 18.33
N ASN A 544 -2.16 -3.00 18.60
CA ASN A 544 -1.68 -2.58 19.92
C ASN A 544 -2.79 -2.67 20.97
N ASP A 545 -4.00 -2.24 20.62
CA ASP A 545 -5.18 -2.34 21.49
C ASP A 545 -5.51 -3.79 21.84
N MET A 546 -5.55 -4.70 20.85
CA MET A 546 -5.80 -6.13 21.08
C MET A 546 -4.75 -6.77 21.97
N ALA A 547 -3.47 -6.40 21.79
CA ALA A 547 -2.37 -6.88 22.64
C ALA A 547 -2.49 -6.38 24.09
N ASN A 548 -3.11 -5.21 24.31
CA ASN A 548 -3.37 -4.66 25.63
C ASN A 548 -4.66 -5.20 26.29
N TRP A 549 -5.70 -5.55 25.49
CA TRP A 549 -7.00 -5.91 26.07
C TRP A 549 -6.96 -7.18 26.92
N GLY A 550 -6.13 -8.24 26.55
CA GLY A 550 -6.35 -9.58 27.10
C GLY A 550 -7.81 -10.07 26.92
N PRO A 551 -8.19 -11.26 27.22
CA PRO A 551 -7.40 -12.38 27.60
C PRO A 551 -6.81 -13.11 26.39
N GLY A 552 -5.60 -13.56 26.55
CA GLY A 552 -4.90 -14.42 25.59
C GLY A 552 -4.28 -13.69 24.40
N PRO A 553 -3.37 -14.36 23.69
CA PRO A 553 -2.70 -13.83 22.52
C PRO A 553 -3.69 -13.57 21.37
N LYS A 554 -3.57 -12.41 20.72
CA LYS A 554 -4.25 -12.07 19.47
C LYS A 554 -3.22 -11.59 18.47
N TYR A 555 -3.42 -11.95 17.21
CA TYR A 555 -2.49 -11.70 16.13
C TYR A 555 -3.19 -10.97 14.96
N VAL A 556 -2.40 -10.33 14.13
CA VAL A 556 -2.88 -9.66 12.92
C VAL A 556 -2.16 -10.24 11.72
N LEU A 557 -2.92 -10.84 10.82
CA LEU A 557 -2.42 -11.32 9.54
C LEU A 557 -2.72 -10.32 8.41
N GLY A 558 -1.99 -10.40 7.31
CA GLY A 558 -2.25 -9.61 6.12
C GLY A 558 -3.38 -10.21 5.30
N GLU A 559 -4.26 -9.34 4.77
CA GLU A 559 -5.33 -9.71 3.85
C GLU A 559 -5.41 -8.75 2.66
N VAL A 560 -6.05 -9.16 1.57
CA VAL A 560 -6.18 -8.37 0.34
C VAL A 560 -7.61 -7.91 0.08
N ASP A 561 -8.59 -8.81 0.11
CA ASP A 561 -10.02 -8.54 -0.12
C ASP A 561 -10.30 -7.98 -1.53
N VAL A 562 -10.04 -8.82 -2.54
CA VAL A 562 -10.28 -8.52 -3.95
C VAL A 562 -11.27 -9.52 -4.53
N PHE A 563 -12.23 -9.04 -5.32
CA PHE A 563 -13.39 -9.82 -5.76
C PHE A 563 -13.27 -10.39 -7.17
N LYS A 564 -12.38 -9.87 -7.99
CA LYS A 564 -12.22 -10.33 -9.36
C LYS A 564 -10.78 -10.13 -9.80
N LEU A 565 -10.19 -11.15 -10.37
CA LEU A 565 -8.79 -11.14 -10.73
C LEU A 565 -8.55 -11.81 -12.07
N ASP A 566 -8.04 -11.05 -13.01
CA ASP A 566 -7.48 -11.50 -14.27
C ASP A 566 -6.22 -10.68 -14.63
N HIS A 567 -5.58 -10.95 -15.75
CA HIS A 567 -4.35 -10.30 -16.18
C HIS A 567 -4.48 -8.78 -16.41
N THR A 568 -5.72 -8.25 -16.46
CA THR A 568 -5.98 -6.80 -16.61
C THR A 568 -5.99 -6.06 -15.28
N HIS A 569 -5.75 -6.75 -14.14
CA HIS A 569 -5.75 -6.16 -12.81
C HIS A 569 -4.34 -5.83 -12.32
N GLU A 570 -4.22 -4.72 -11.63
CA GLU A 570 -3.04 -4.39 -10.86
C GLU A 570 -3.07 -5.16 -9.53
N LEU A 571 -2.40 -6.30 -9.49
CA LEU A 571 -2.45 -7.15 -8.33
C LEU A 571 -1.40 -6.81 -7.27
N TYR A 572 -0.15 -6.61 -7.67
CA TYR A 572 0.95 -6.40 -6.73
C TYR A 572 0.73 -5.20 -5.81
N GLY A 573 0.24 -4.08 -6.35
CA GLY A 573 -0.06 -2.88 -5.58
C GLY A 573 -1.16 -3.05 -4.52
N HIS A 574 -2.00 -4.08 -4.64
CA HIS A 574 -3.02 -4.42 -3.65
C HIS A 574 -2.54 -5.42 -2.60
N MET A 575 -1.43 -6.11 -2.85
CA MET A 575 -1.02 -7.22 -2.01
C MET A 575 -0.27 -6.77 -0.77
N ASN A 576 -0.51 -7.52 0.28
CA ASN A 576 0.38 -7.76 1.40
C ASN A 576 0.46 -9.26 1.64
N ILE A 577 1.49 -9.72 2.32
CA ILE A 577 1.75 -11.14 2.45
C ILE A 577 2.25 -11.51 3.84
N ASN A 578 1.88 -12.72 4.27
CA ASN A 578 2.29 -13.31 5.53
C ASN A 578 3.43 -14.29 5.27
N TYR A 579 4.59 -14.12 5.88
CA TYR A 579 5.66 -15.10 5.88
C TYR A 579 5.56 -15.98 7.10
N VAL A 580 4.99 -17.17 6.93
CA VAL A 580 4.70 -18.13 7.99
C VAL A 580 5.87 -19.09 8.16
N LYS A 581 6.26 -19.37 9.38
CA LYS A 581 7.35 -20.33 9.71
C LYS A 581 6.85 -21.74 9.48
N LEU A 582 7.18 -22.29 8.33
CA LEU A 582 6.84 -23.64 7.88
C LEU A 582 8.02 -24.22 7.10
N ASP A 583 8.27 -25.51 7.27
CA ASP A 583 9.37 -26.23 6.60
C ASP A 583 9.06 -26.49 5.13
N ARG A 584 7.76 -26.64 4.77
CA ARG A 584 7.30 -26.87 3.41
C ARG A 584 5.85 -26.42 3.22
N ILE A 585 5.44 -26.28 1.97
CA ILE A 585 4.05 -26.07 1.58
C ILE A 585 3.31 -27.41 1.73
N PRO A 586 2.18 -27.49 2.48
CA PRO A 586 1.34 -28.68 2.52
C PRO A 586 0.74 -28.97 1.15
N LYS A 587 0.47 -30.21 0.82
CA LYS A 587 -0.32 -30.58 -0.38
C LYS A 587 -1.82 -30.45 -0.08
N PHE A 588 -2.63 -30.28 -1.09
CA PHE A 588 -4.09 -30.18 -0.91
C PHE A 588 -4.69 -31.41 -0.23
N GLY A 589 -4.23 -32.60 -0.54
CA GLY A 589 -4.70 -33.87 0.08
C GLY A 589 -4.14 -34.19 1.48
N GLU A 590 -3.32 -33.27 2.05
CA GLU A 590 -2.77 -33.39 3.40
C GLU A 590 -3.52 -32.47 4.37
N SER A 591 -3.34 -32.67 5.67
CA SER A 591 -3.83 -31.72 6.66
C SER A 591 -3.01 -30.42 6.60
N TRP A 592 -3.68 -29.28 6.62
CA TRP A 592 -3.06 -27.94 6.72
C TRP A 592 -2.87 -27.48 8.17
N GLN A 593 -3.07 -28.37 9.14
CA GLN A 593 -2.91 -28.10 10.57
C GLN A 593 -1.59 -27.40 10.91
N PRO A 594 -0.41 -27.77 10.30
CA PRO A 594 0.83 -27.06 10.57
C PRO A 594 0.78 -25.55 10.24
N LEU A 595 0.04 -25.14 9.20
CA LEU A 595 -0.19 -23.75 8.87
C LEU A 595 -1.05 -23.07 9.94
N LEU A 596 -2.18 -23.70 10.33
CA LEU A 596 -3.07 -23.14 11.36
C LEU A 596 -2.35 -23.03 12.71
N ASP A 597 -1.52 -24.01 13.07
CA ASP A 597 -0.74 -23.99 14.31
C ASP A 597 0.36 -22.91 14.29
N ALA A 598 0.95 -22.63 13.13
CA ALA A 598 1.89 -21.54 12.99
C ALA A 598 1.19 -20.17 13.11
N LEU A 599 0.00 -20.01 12.52
CA LEU A 599 -0.81 -18.79 12.65
C LEU A 599 -1.28 -18.61 14.10
N ARG A 600 -1.87 -19.65 14.72
CA ARG A 600 -2.31 -19.65 16.12
C ARG A 600 -1.18 -19.35 17.09
N GLY A 601 0.03 -19.79 16.75
CA GLY A 601 1.25 -19.54 17.54
C GLY A 601 1.91 -18.20 17.25
N GLY A 602 1.38 -17.34 16.38
CA GLY A 602 1.98 -16.05 16.02
C GLY A 602 3.35 -16.17 15.32
N ARG A 603 3.67 -17.33 14.73
CA ARG A 603 4.96 -17.63 14.11
C ARG A 603 5.02 -17.13 12.65
N PHE A 604 4.74 -15.85 12.45
CA PHE A 604 4.75 -15.21 11.15
C PHE A 604 5.02 -13.71 11.28
N PHE A 605 5.36 -13.08 10.17
CA PHE A 605 5.37 -11.63 10.03
C PHE A 605 4.59 -11.24 8.77
N VAL A 606 4.17 -9.98 8.71
CA VAL A 606 3.41 -9.42 7.60
C VAL A 606 4.26 -8.36 6.90
N THR A 607 4.15 -8.27 5.57
CA THR A 607 4.89 -7.28 4.77
C THR A 607 4.15 -6.93 3.48
N THR A 608 4.47 -5.76 2.93
CA THR A 608 4.12 -5.39 1.56
C THR A 608 5.02 -6.05 0.51
N GLY A 609 6.22 -6.54 0.90
CA GLY A 609 7.17 -7.22 0.01
C GLY A 609 8.53 -6.55 -0.08
N GLU A 610 8.60 -5.23 0.02
CA GLU A 610 9.81 -4.43 -0.13
C GLU A 610 10.68 -4.44 1.13
N VAL A 611 10.03 -4.44 2.31
CA VAL A 611 10.68 -4.56 3.62
C VAL A 611 10.45 -5.95 4.18
N LEU A 612 11.50 -6.66 4.54
CA LEU A 612 11.45 -8.03 5.05
C LEU A 612 12.06 -8.12 6.45
N LEU A 613 11.34 -8.77 7.35
CA LEU A 613 11.86 -9.21 8.65
C LEU A 613 12.48 -10.61 8.49
N ARG A 614 13.76 -10.66 8.07
CA ARG A 614 14.46 -11.95 7.88
C ARG A 614 14.58 -12.74 9.18
N ASP A 615 14.73 -12.01 10.28
CA ASP A 615 14.75 -12.56 11.63
C ASP A 615 14.25 -11.55 12.65
N PHE A 616 13.58 -12.04 13.69
CA PHE A 616 13.12 -11.26 14.83
C PHE A 616 13.10 -12.14 16.07
N THR A 617 13.89 -11.78 17.07
CA THR A 617 13.91 -12.49 18.34
C THR A 617 14.03 -11.52 19.52
N LEU A 618 13.40 -11.87 20.65
CA LEU A 618 13.56 -11.20 21.93
C LEU A 618 14.02 -12.21 22.99
N GLY A 619 15.23 -12.01 23.51
CA GLY A 619 15.84 -12.99 24.43
C GLY A 619 16.01 -14.38 23.79
N GLY A 620 16.24 -14.44 22.46
CA GLY A 620 16.34 -15.68 21.69
C GLY A 620 15.00 -16.34 21.34
N LEU A 621 13.87 -15.74 21.70
CA LEU A 621 12.53 -16.28 21.43
C LEU A 621 11.91 -15.58 20.20
N ASP A 622 11.27 -16.36 19.34
CA ASP A 622 10.51 -15.90 18.17
C ASP A 622 9.20 -15.18 18.58
N SER A 623 8.58 -14.48 17.60
CA SER A 623 7.20 -13.97 17.73
C SER A 623 6.23 -15.07 18.14
N GLY A 624 5.20 -14.70 18.92
CA GLY A 624 4.22 -15.61 19.50
C GLY A 624 4.66 -16.27 20.80
N ALA A 625 5.96 -16.36 21.10
CA ALA A 625 6.47 -16.94 22.31
C ALA A 625 6.25 -16.06 23.54
N THR A 626 6.39 -16.63 24.73
CA THR A 626 6.32 -15.90 26.01
C THR A 626 7.70 -15.86 26.68
N LEU A 627 8.23 -14.66 26.88
CA LEU A 627 9.47 -14.38 27.57
C LEU A 627 9.22 -14.21 29.07
N ASP A 628 9.94 -14.95 29.90
CA ASP A 628 9.91 -14.82 31.36
C ASP A 628 11.06 -13.91 31.84
N LEU A 629 10.72 -12.68 32.24
CA LEU A 629 11.72 -11.73 32.73
C LEU A 629 12.40 -12.11 34.02
N ALA A 630 11.84 -13.05 34.81
CA ALA A 630 12.56 -13.61 35.97
C ALA A 630 13.77 -14.47 35.55
N LYS A 631 13.71 -15.08 34.37
CA LYS A 631 14.78 -15.90 33.80
C LYS A 631 15.73 -15.11 32.92
N THR A 632 15.22 -14.06 32.24
CA THR A 632 15.98 -13.22 31.33
C THR A 632 15.70 -11.75 31.63
N PRO A 633 16.33 -11.17 32.65
CA PRO A 633 16.00 -9.82 33.13
C PRO A 633 16.30 -8.68 32.12
N THR A 634 17.30 -8.88 31.28
CA THR A 634 17.73 -7.89 30.27
C THR A 634 17.83 -8.57 28.90
N PRO A 635 16.68 -8.92 28.29
CA PRO A 635 16.70 -9.63 27.00
C PRO A 635 17.21 -8.73 25.89
N GLU A 636 17.94 -9.35 24.98
CA GLU A 636 18.37 -8.71 23.75
C GLU A 636 17.26 -8.84 22.70
N LEU A 637 16.90 -7.73 22.08
CA LEU A 637 16.10 -7.68 20.87
C LEU A 637 17.03 -7.71 19.67
N ARG A 638 16.88 -8.71 18.82
CA ARG A 638 17.61 -8.83 17.56
C ARG A 638 16.61 -8.79 16.40
N VAL A 639 16.86 -7.90 15.43
CA VAL A 639 16.04 -7.74 14.22
C VAL A 639 16.97 -7.76 13.01
N VAL A 640 16.69 -8.60 12.03
CA VAL A 640 17.39 -8.62 10.74
C VAL A 640 16.44 -8.12 9.69
N LEU A 641 16.70 -6.94 9.15
CA LEU A 641 15.95 -6.29 8.09
C LEU A 641 16.63 -6.46 6.75
N GLU A 642 15.82 -6.52 5.70
CA GLU A 642 16.21 -6.35 4.31
C GLU A 642 15.19 -5.44 3.62
N TRP A 643 15.64 -4.58 2.71
CA TRP A 643 14.77 -3.63 2.05
C TRP A 643 15.25 -3.32 0.62
N THR A 644 14.35 -2.73 -0.19
CA THR A 644 14.66 -2.29 -1.56
C THR A 644 14.63 -0.77 -1.71
N PHE A 645 13.61 -0.08 -1.20
CA PHE A 645 13.60 1.39 -1.13
C PHE A 645 14.50 1.89 0.01
N PRO A 646 14.98 3.14 -0.02
CA PRO A 646 15.66 3.73 1.13
C PRO A 646 14.80 3.61 2.39
N PRO A 647 15.28 2.99 3.48
CA PRO A 647 14.45 2.80 4.68
C PRO A 647 14.32 4.09 5.45
N SER A 648 13.22 4.24 6.18
CA SER A 648 12.96 5.41 7.02
C SER A 648 13.25 5.12 8.49
N PHE A 649 12.62 4.08 9.06
CA PHE A 649 12.79 3.76 10.48
C PHE A 649 12.37 2.34 10.83
N LEU A 650 12.87 1.87 11.97
CA LEU A 650 12.34 0.74 12.72
C LEU A 650 11.66 1.29 14.00
N GLU A 651 10.45 0.86 14.32
CA GLU A 651 9.81 1.10 15.61
C GLU A 651 9.79 -0.18 16.45
N VAL A 652 10.24 -0.07 17.69
CA VAL A 652 10.04 -1.05 18.73
C VAL A 652 8.81 -0.61 19.54
N ILE A 653 7.76 -1.43 19.53
CA ILE A 653 6.47 -1.11 20.12
C ILE A 653 6.21 -2.10 21.23
N SER A 654 5.84 -1.60 22.40
CA SER A 654 5.53 -2.43 23.58
C SER A 654 4.32 -1.88 24.34
N GLY A 655 3.69 -2.72 25.15
CA GLY A 655 2.55 -2.30 25.95
C GLY A 655 2.55 -2.94 27.35
N ASP A 656 1.86 -2.27 28.29
CA ASP A 656 1.74 -2.70 29.69
C ASP A 656 0.34 -3.25 30.05
N GLY A 657 -0.54 -3.35 29.03
CA GLY A 657 -1.94 -3.73 29.18
C GLY A 657 -2.91 -2.54 29.21
N ALA A 658 -2.38 -1.30 29.21
CA ALA A 658 -3.15 -0.05 29.18
C ALA A 658 -2.58 0.96 28.20
N GLN A 659 -1.26 1.14 28.19
CA GLN A 659 -0.53 2.09 27.39
C GLN A 659 0.35 1.41 26.34
N VAL A 660 0.64 2.12 25.26
CA VAL A 660 1.55 1.71 24.19
C VAL A 660 2.77 2.62 24.21
N PHE A 661 3.96 2.04 24.17
CA PHE A 661 5.24 2.71 24.16
C PHE A 661 5.95 2.45 22.86
N ARG A 662 6.56 3.48 22.27
CA ARG A 662 7.25 3.42 20.99
C ARG A 662 8.68 3.94 21.15
N GLU A 663 9.64 3.19 20.62
CA GLU A 663 11.03 3.61 20.47
C GLU A 663 11.39 3.51 19.00
N ARG A 664 11.84 4.63 18.42
CA ARG A 664 12.19 4.70 17.00
C ARG A 664 13.69 4.64 16.80
N VAL A 665 14.11 3.74 15.93
CA VAL A 665 15.47 3.65 15.42
C VAL A 665 15.48 4.28 14.02
N ASP A 666 16.26 5.33 13.85
CA ASP A 666 16.45 6.01 12.56
C ASP A 666 17.26 5.11 11.61
N LEU A 667 16.76 4.91 10.41
CA LEU A 667 17.42 4.16 9.33
C LEU A 667 17.74 5.06 8.13
N THR A 668 17.62 6.38 8.27
CA THR A 668 17.82 7.31 7.17
C THR A 668 19.25 7.34 6.65
N SER A 669 20.22 6.85 7.42
CA SER A 669 21.61 6.67 6.97
C SER A 669 21.84 5.48 6.04
N GLU A 670 20.85 4.61 5.87
CA GLU A 670 20.97 3.41 5.04
C GLU A 670 20.59 3.69 3.59
N GLU A 671 21.31 3.04 2.66
CA GLU A 671 21.05 3.12 1.22
C GLU A 671 19.94 2.17 0.79
N ALA A 672 19.43 2.35 -0.42
CA ALA A 672 18.50 1.39 -1.04
C ALA A 672 19.16 0.01 -1.24
N PHE A 673 18.35 -1.05 -1.34
CA PHE A 673 18.79 -2.44 -1.57
C PHE A 673 19.75 -2.96 -0.50
N GLY A 674 19.45 -2.67 0.76
CA GLY A 674 20.31 -3.00 1.88
C GLY A 674 19.73 -4.09 2.80
N SER A 675 20.57 -4.48 3.76
CA SER A 675 20.19 -5.30 4.90
C SER A 675 20.97 -4.88 6.14
N LYS A 676 20.34 -5.01 7.32
CA LYS A 676 20.99 -4.64 8.58
C LYS A 676 20.51 -5.53 9.71
N THR A 677 21.44 -5.92 10.57
CA THR A 677 21.12 -6.49 11.88
C THR A 677 21.12 -5.37 12.91
N ILE A 678 19.99 -5.20 13.59
CA ILE A 678 19.78 -4.23 14.66
C ILE A 678 19.68 -5.00 15.96
N THR A 679 20.49 -4.63 16.94
CA THR A 679 20.51 -5.24 18.28
C THR A 679 20.27 -4.16 19.31
N LEU A 680 19.24 -4.34 20.14
CA LEU A 680 18.81 -3.40 21.17
C LEU A 680 18.58 -4.11 22.51
N ARG A 681 18.52 -3.35 23.58
CA ARG A 681 18.09 -3.80 24.90
C ARG A 681 16.97 -2.91 25.40
N PRO A 682 15.72 -3.17 24.97
CA PRO A 682 14.59 -2.34 25.34
C PRO A 682 14.29 -2.44 26.84
N ASP A 683 13.77 -1.34 27.42
CA ASP A 683 13.27 -1.35 28.78
C ASP A 683 11.89 -2.04 28.83
N LEU A 684 11.88 -3.26 29.37
CA LEU A 684 10.68 -4.08 29.47
C LEU A 684 10.04 -4.09 30.87
N ARG A 685 10.44 -3.21 31.77
CA ARG A 685 9.83 -3.11 33.10
C ARG A 685 8.36 -2.75 32.99
N GLY A 686 7.48 -3.59 33.54
CA GLY A 686 6.02 -3.44 33.45
C GLY A 686 5.41 -3.77 32.09
N ARG A 687 6.19 -4.13 31.08
CA ARG A 687 5.65 -4.50 29.75
C ARG A 687 5.07 -5.90 29.77
N ARG A 688 4.02 -6.11 28.95
CA ARG A 688 3.33 -7.39 28.75
C ARG A 688 3.56 -7.98 27.37
N TRP A 689 3.99 -7.17 26.41
CA TRP A 689 4.30 -7.57 25.04
C TRP A 689 5.26 -6.59 24.38
N LEU A 690 5.94 -7.10 23.33
CA LEU A 690 6.78 -6.30 22.43
C LEU A 690 6.65 -6.84 21.01
N ARG A 691 6.59 -5.95 20.03
CA ARG A 691 6.68 -6.22 18.59
C ARG A 691 7.48 -5.13 17.87
N VAL A 692 7.79 -5.33 16.59
CA VAL A 692 8.49 -4.33 15.78
C VAL A 692 7.75 -4.05 14.48
N GLU A 693 7.96 -2.84 13.95
CA GLU A 693 7.55 -2.40 12.62
C GLU A 693 8.72 -1.71 11.93
N ALA A 694 8.91 -1.93 10.62
CA ALA A 694 9.89 -1.22 9.82
C ALA A 694 9.23 -0.67 8.55
N TRP A 695 9.59 0.58 8.17
CA TRP A 695 8.97 1.33 7.09
C TRP A 695 10.00 2.05 6.24
N ASP A 696 9.74 2.16 4.94
CA ASP A 696 10.58 2.87 3.97
C ASP A 696 9.97 4.20 3.50
N VAL A 697 10.64 4.87 2.57
CA VAL A 697 10.20 6.18 2.04
C VAL A 697 8.97 6.11 1.14
N ALA A 698 8.57 4.92 0.69
CA ALA A 698 7.35 4.69 -0.09
C ALA A 698 6.19 4.19 0.77
N ALA A 699 6.32 4.28 2.10
CA ALA A 699 5.43 3.73 3.10
C ALA A 699 5.21 2.20 2.98
N ASN A 700 6.09 1.49 2.28
CA ASN A 700 6.11 0.03 2.33
C ASN A 700 6.64 -0.42 3.68
N GLY A 701 6.14 -1.53 4.20
CA GLY A 701 6.55 -1.93 5.52
C GLY A 701 6.36 -3.39 5.86
N ALA A 702 6.89 -3.74 7.03
CA ALA A 702 6.73 -5.04 7.64
C ALA A 702 6.55 -4.91 9.15
N PHE A 703 5.79 -5.85 9.73
CA PHE A 703 5.64 -5.93 11.18
C PHE A 703 5.65 -7.38 11.69
N SER A 704 6.22 -7.56 12.89
CA SER A 704 6.23 -8.85 13.59
C SER A 704 4.94 -9.06 14.38
N GLN A 705 4.65 -10.33 14.71
CA GLN A 705 3.71 -10.63 15.78
C GLN A 705 4.41 -10.40 17.16
N PRO A 706 3.64 -10.18 18.25
CA PRO A 706 4.23 -9.91 19.55
C PRO A 706 5.02 -11.10 20.11
N VAL A 707 6.10 -10.80 20.84
CA VAL A 707 6.57 -11.64 21.93
C VAL A 707 5.86 -11.21 23.19
N TRP A 708 5.19 -12.14 23.86
CA TRP A 708 4.48 -11.90 25.11
C TRP A 708 5.46 -11.90 26.27
N ILE A 709 5.21 -11.08 27.28
CA ILE A 709 6.14 -10.87 28.39
C ILE A 709 5.44 -11.22 29.70
N LYS A 710 6.04 -12.18 30.43
CA LYS A 710 5.69 -12.47 31.82
C LYS A 710 6.59 -11.61 32.72
N PRO A 711 6.01 -10.64 33.45
CA PRO A 711 6.80 -9.79 34.34
C PRO A 711 7.56 -10.61 35.40
N ALA A 712 8.72 -10.13 35.81
CA ALA A 712 9.37 -10.67 37.02
C ALA A 712 8.43 -10.43 38.22
N THR A 713 8.07 -11.46 38.93
CA THR A 713 7.33 -11.31 40.20
C THR A 713 8.22 -10.53 41.16
N THR A 714 7.84 -9.31 41.50
CA THR A 714 8.49 -8.62 42.63
C THR A 714 8.24 -9.46 43.86
N PRO A 715 9.27 -9.86 44.62
CA PRO A 715 9.04 -10.48 45.91
C PRO A 715 8.21 -9.51 46.77
N ARG A 716 7.07 -9.97 47.27
CA ARG A 716 6.25 -9.21 48.22
C ARG A 716 7.01 -9.01 49.52
#